data_20d6fd6f6fb08862dfaf6e0f583092de
#
_entry.id   20d6fd6f6fb08862dfaf6e0f583092de
#
_cell.length_a   1.000
_cell.length_b   1.000
_cell.length_c   1.000
_cell.angle_alpha   90.00
_cell.angle_beta   90.00
_cell.angle_gamma   90.00
#
_symmetry.space_group_name_H-M   'P 1'
#
loop_
_entity.id
_entity.type
_entity.pdbx_description
1 polymer ?
#
loop_
_entity_poly.entity_id
_entity_poly.type
_entity_poly.pdbx_seq_one_letter_code
_entity_poly.pdbx_strand_id
1 'polypeptide(L)'
;MKKKVLSFLLTLCLVMTFVPMAAFAEEPDKISITTVDQLLQFAKAVDNGEYNDKTDAVVSLDADLDLAGIAWKPIGSVFAADGTLQHYFSGKFYGNGHTISNLDFSENYGKTEYPSFGFFSEVYGAEISGLTIQGKLDVSNSGYVYFGTVAGVAADSKISDCVSDVSFTDTDKYINGTVALCGYAINSTIEYCQNKGDFSITKDVSSFQMGGIVGLAQNSTVQYCANTGDMTSWTPCTGGIVGQLFQNSKIINCYSTGKMVPLGNGTTDFGGIAGTVGADTEIKHCYFAGGMDVSQYTATTPYKRLGGIAGGVSSDTPAFENNYFVGTENVPACFKYPDAGKAKTLDDMKTEGFFNDITAAGGNYRINPNGTPLLPAPKYAVSFVVTPAELANVAIKVNGQEVANPVDLEAGTYTVEVSADNCEAFNSNITITADTATHTQTIAMTYLPADYTKVDEAIAKAKALNKDNYKDFSAVETAVNAVVRDKNITEQSKVDAMAKAIEDAIAALQYKDADYTKVDAAIAKANALNKDNYKDFTAVEAAVNAVVRDKNITEQSKVDAMAKAIEDAIAALQYKDADKTTPAPAATATPAPAATATPQYTIPQTGDTSNPALLVVLMLVSGSAAIGTAVAGSKKKHNR
;
A
#
# COMPACT_ATOMS: atom_id res chain seq x y z
N MET A 1 -12.52 53.62 -8.00
CA MET A 1 -11.72 52.47 -7.55
C MET A 1 -12.30 51.75 -6.30
N LYS A 2 -12.87 52.45 -5.32
CA LYS A 2 -13.39 51.81 -4.07
C LYS A 2 -14.61 50.86 -4.28
N LYS A 3 -15.46 51.07 -5.29
CA LYS A 3 -16.62 50.17 -5.57
C LYS A 3 -16.25 48.88 -6.29
N LYS A 4 -15.14 48.81 -7.01
CA LYS A 4 -14.67 47.57 -7.69
C LYS A 4 -13.90 46.62 -6.75
N VAL A 5 -13.24 47.19 -5.73
CA VAL A 5 -12.54 46.38 -4.71
C VAL A 5 -13.55 45.74 -3.77
N LEU A 6 -14.65 46.41 -3.43
CA LEU A 6 -15.70 45.85 -2.58
C LEU A 6 -16.46 44.72 -3.28
N SER A 7 -16.69 44.82 -4.60
CA SER A 7 -17.32 43.73 -5.37
C SER A 7 -16.42 42.49 -5.46
N PHE A 8 -15.09 42.66 -5.58
CA PHE A 8 -14.15 41.58 -5.64
C PHE A 8 -14.01 40.86 -4.28
N LEU A 9 -14.02 41.60 -3.18
CA LEU A 9 -14.01 41.02 -1.82
C LEU A 9 -15.32 40.28 -1.50
N LEU A 10 -16.49 40.78 -1.97
CA LEU A 10 -17.77 40.09 -1.76
C LEU A 10 -17.85 38.80 -2.59
N THR A 11 -17.29 38.80 -3.82
CA THR A 11 -17.26 37.57 -4.65
C THR A 11 -16.27 36.56 -4.11
N LEU A 12 -15.16 36.98 -3.52
CA LEU A 12 -14.19 36.07 -2.85
C LEU A 12 -14.76 35.45 -1.56
N CYS A 13 -15.55 36.22 -0.79
CA CYS A 13 -16.25 35.67 0.40
C CYS A 13 -17.41 34.74 0.01
N LEU A 14 -18.06 34.92 -1.15
CA LEU A 14 -19.15 34.05 -1.61
C LEU A 14 -18.63 32.73 -2.20
N VAL A 15 -17.41 32.71 -2.74
CA VAL A 15 -16.79 31.49 -3.28
C VAL A 15 -16.25 30.61 -2.14
N MET A 16 -15.92 31.18 -0.96
CA MET A 16 -15.49 30.40 0.20
C MET A 16 -16.65 29.72 0.96
N THR A 17 -17.93 30.05 0.67
CA THR A 17 -19.08 29.44 1.35
C THR A 17 -19.66 28.22 0.64
N PHE A 18 -19.08 27.79 -0.51
CA PHE A 18 -19.46 26.58 -1.24
C PHE A 18 -18.32 25.56 -1.41
N VAL A 19 -17.31 25.61 -0.56
CA VAL A 19 -16.52 24.40 -0.32
C VAL A 19 -17.42 23.51 0.52
N PRO A 20 -17.85 22.32 0.03
CA PRO A 20 -18.46 21.36 0.93
C PRO A 20 -17.42 21.16 2.04
N MET A 21 -17.79 21.49 3.28
CA MET A 21 -17.11 20.90 4.42
C MET A 21 -17.34 19.38 4.26
N ALA A 22 -16.43 18.72 3.53
CA ALA A 22 -16.18 17.33 3.82
C ALA A 22 -15.99 17.35 5.35
N ALA A 23 -16.88 16.73 6.07
CA ALA A 23 -16.64 16.40 7.45
C ALA A 23 -15.28 15.69 7.41
N PHE A 24 -14.22 16.37 7.85
CA PHE A 24 -13.02 15.69 8.28
C PHE A 24 -13.55 14.81 9.41
N ALA A 25 -13.71 13.51 9.14
CA ALA A 25 -13.75 12.57 10.23
C ALA A 25 -12.48 12.91 11.02
N GLU A 26 -12.63 13.34 12.27
CA GLU A 26 -11.49 13.46 13.17
C GLU A 26 -10.77 12.12 13.06
N GLU A 27 -9.52 12.14 12.57
CA GLU A 27 -8.71 10.94 12.65
C GLU A 27 -8.68 10.55 14.11
N PRO A 28 -8.90 9.26 14.45
CA PRO A 28 -8.87 8.82 15.83
C PRO A 28 -7.55 9.28 16.47
N ASP A 29 -7.62 9.78 17.69
CA ASP A 29 -6.45 10.25 18.46
C ASP A 29 -5.38 9.17 18.47
N LYS A 30 -4.37 9.31 17.60
CA LYS A 30 -3.27 8.36 17.49
C LYS A 30 -2.12 8.80 18.39
N ILE A 31 -1.82 7.98 19.40
CA ILE A 31 -0.71 8.17 20.32
C ILE A 31 0.45 7.25 19.93
N SER A 32 1.63 7.81 19.77
CA SER A 32 2.88 7.09 19.54
C SER A 32 3.71 7.09 20.83
N ILE A 33 4.08 5.91 21.32
CA ILE A 33 4.89 5.69 22.51
C ILE A 33 6.28 5.23 22.06
N THR A 34 7.29 6.08 22.31
CA THR A 34 8.70 5.80 22.00
C THR A 34 9.61 5.90 23.23
N THR A 35 9.05 6.29 24.39
CA THR A 35 9.80 6.44 25.64
C THR A 35 8.99 5.90 26.82
N VAL A 36 9.72 5.53 27.88
CA VAL A 36 9.09 5.08 29.15
C VAL A 36 8.19 6.16 29.76
N ASP A 37 8.59 7.43 29.70
CA ASP A 37 7.77 8.54 30.21
C ASP A 37 6.43 8.65 29.47
N GLN A 38 6.42 8.46 28.15
CA GLN A 38 5.18 8.45 27.37
C GLN A 38 4.29 7.25 27.74
N LEU A 39 4.89 6.06 27.95
CA LEU A 39 4.15 4.89 28.44
C LEU A 39 3.50 5.17 29.79
N LEU A 40 4.22 5.78 30.73
CA LEU A 40 3.70 6.13 32.06
C LEU A 40 2.63 7.22 31.98
N GLN A 41 2.74 8.18 31.07
CA GLN A 41 1.70 9.16 30.80
C GLN A 41 0.43 8.52 30.24
N PHE A 42 0.57 7.61 29.28
CA PHE A 42 -0.55 6.81 28.75
C PHE A 42 -1.21 5.99 29.87
N ALA A 43 -0.43 5.28 30.69
CA ALA A 43 -0.98 4.53 31.82
C ALA A 43 -1.81 5.42 32.77
N LYS A 44 -1.29 6.62 33.07
CA LYS A 44 -2.00 7.60 33.90
C LYS A 44 -3.28 8.10 33.24
N ALA A 45 -3.30 8.32 31.92
CA ALA A 45 -4.50 8.74 31.19
C ALA A 45 -5.58 7.65 31.23
N VAL A 46 -5.21 6.37 31.09
CA VAL A 46 -6.14 5.25 31.30
C VAL A 46 -6.66 5.22 32.73
N ASP A 47 -5.79 5.37 33.73
CA ASP A 47 -6.16 5.42 35.15
C ASP A 47 -7.04 6.64 35.51
N ASN A 48 -7.07 7.68 34.68
CA ASN A 48 -7.99 8.82 34.78
C ASN A 48 -9.35 8.58 34.08
N GLY A 49 -9.52 7.46 33.40
CA GLY A 49 -10.73 7.10 32.64
C GLY A 49 -10.84 7.72 31.25
N GLU A 50 -9.75 8.29 30.73
CA GLU A 50 -9.74 8.95 29.41
C GLU A 50 -9.96 7.96 28.25
N TYR A 51 -9.77 6.64 28.51
CA TYR A 51 -9.91 5.55 27.53
C TYR A 51 -11.10 4.63 27.76
N ASN A 52 -11.98 4.95 28.74
CA ASN A 52 -13.20 4.20 28.94
C ASN A 52 -14.09 4.34 27.68
N ASP A 53 -14.56 3.21 27.13
CA ASP A 53 -15.43 3.15 25.95
C ASP A 53 -14.86 3.82 24.66
N LYS A 54 -13.55 4.05 24.60
CA LYS A 54 -12.85 4.66 23.47
C LYS A 54 -12.33 3.60 22.50
N THR A 55 -13.22 2.82 21.90
CA THR A 55 -12.86 1.68 21.01
C THR A 55 -12.15 2.08 19.73
N ASP A 56 -12.21 3.34 19.33
CA ASP A 56 -11.56 3.94 18.16
C ASP A 56 -10.20 4.57 18.45
N ALA A 57 -9.85 4.80 19.74
CA ALA A 57 -8.53 5.31 20.12
C ALA A 57 -7.41 4.35 19.72
N VAL A 58 -6.36 4.88 19.11
CA VAL A 58 -5.22 4.10 18.65
C VAL A 58 -3.96 4.51 19.40
N VAL A 59 -3.33 3.54 20.05
CA VAL A 59 -2.05 3.69 20.75
C VAL A 59 -1.04 2.75 20.13
N SER A 60 0.11 3.27 19.70
CA SER A 60 1.19 2.46 19.13
C SER A 60 2.45 2.55 19.98
N LEU A 61 3.08 1.42 20.21
CA LEU A 61 4.44 1.33 20.73
C LEU A 61 5.38 1.35 19.52
N ASP A 62 6.18 2.39 19.38
CA ASP A 62 7.00 2.62 18.20
C ASP A 62 8.52 2.57 18.55
N ALA A 63 8.86 2.00 19.71
CA ALA A 63 10.23 1.68 20.14
C ALA A 63 10.24 0.61 21.22
N ASP A 64 11.34 -0.13 21.31
CA ASP A 64 11.59 -1.02 22.46
C ASP A 64 11.78 -0.21 23.73
N LEU A 65 11.17 -0.65 24.84
CA LEU A 65 11.26 0.03 26.14
C LEU A 65 11.89 -0.87 27.18
N ASP A 66 12.82 -0.30 27.97
CA ASP A 66 13.43 -0.94 29.12
C ASP A 66 12.83 -0.37 30.41
N LEU A 67 12.14 -1.22 31.18
CA LEU A 67 11.50 -0.83 32.45
C LEU A 67 12.32 -1.21 33.68
N ALA A 68 13.62 -1.43 33.54
CA ALA A 68 14.49 -1.74 34.66
C ALA A 68 14.38 -0.71 35.79
N GLY A 69 14.11 -1.20 37.01
CA GLY A 69 13.97 -0.34 38.20
C GLY A 69 12.59 0.34 38.37
N ILE A 70 11.64 0.04 37.52
CA ILE A 70 10.27 0.52 37.64
C ILE A 70 9.42 -0.55 38.32
N ALA A 71 8.86 -0.23 39.49
CA ALA A 71 7.84 -1.04 40.14
C ALA A 71 6.53 -0.91 39.36
N TRP A 72 6.27 -1.92 38.52
CA TRP A 72 5.14 -1.85 37.58
C TRP A 72 3.79 -1.79 38.31
N LYS A 73 2.96 -0.84 37.91
CA LYS A 73 1.56 -0.74 38.25
C LYS A 73 0.72 -1.06 37.01
N PRO A 74 -0.25 -1.99 37.07
CA PRO A 74 -1.04 -2.36 35.90
C PRO A 74 -1.79 -1.15 35.31
N ILE A 75 -1.84 -1.05 34.00
CA ILE A 75 -2.62 -0.02 33.31
C ILE A 75 -4.11 -0.32 33.48
N GLY A 76 -4.93 0.69 33.80
CA GLY A 76 -6.37 0.52 33.98
C GLY A 76 -6.73 -0.27 35.23
N SER A 77 -6.07 0.04 36.36
CA SER A 77 -6.20 -0.68 37.62
C SER A 77 -6.97 0.12 38.70
N VAL A 78 -7.94 0.93 38.31
CA VAL A 78 -8.71 1.75 39.27
C VAL A 78 -10.05 1.11 39.55
N PHE A 79 -10.22 0.68 40.81
CA PHE A 79 -11.41 0.02 41.30
C PHE A 79 -12.08 0.88 42.39
N ALA A 80 -13.41 0.83 42.44
CA ALA A 80 -14.17 1.40 43.54
C ALA A 80 -14.00 0.59 44.83
N ALA A 81 -14.43 1.13 45.95
CA ALA A 81 -14.33 0.46 47.25
C ALA A 81 -15.15 -0.85 47.35
N ASP A 82 -16.12 -1.04 46.49
CA ASP A 82 -16.91 -2.28 46.34
C ASP A 82 -16.27 -3.32 45.39
N GLY A 83 -15.10 -3.01 44.85
CA GLY A 83 -14.39 -3.85 43.86
C GLY A 83 -14.85 -3.67 42.43
N THR A 84 -15.74 -2.72 42.14
CA THR A 84 -16.18 -2.42 40.77
C THR A 84 -15.06 -1.69 40.01
N LEU A 85 -14.70 -2.18 38.83
CA LEU A 85 -13.74 -1.52 37.94
C LEU A 85 -14.30 -0.17 37.49
N GLN A 86 -13.50 0.89 37.65
CA GLN A 86 -13.87 2.26 37.30
C GLN A 86 -13.22 2.72 36.00
N HIS A 87 -11.95 2.37 35.81
CA HIS A 87 -11.18 2.83 34.68
C HIS A 87 -10.43 1.67 34.03
N TYR A 88 -10.51 1.58 32.71
CA TYR A 88 -10.01 0.50 31.90
C TYR A 88 -9.61 0.98 30.51
N PHE A 89 -8.91 0.15 29.76
CA PHE A 89 -8.58 0.43 28.38
C PHE A 89 -9.57 -0.27 27.42
N SER A 90 -10.14 0.50 26.48
CA SER A 90 -11.05 -0.01 25.45
C SER A 90 -10.56 0.21 24.02
N GLY A 91 -9.42 0.85 23.84
CA GLY A 91 -8.90 1.20 22.52
C GLY A 91 -8.13 0.07 21.84
N LYS A 92 -7.39 0.46 20.82
CA LYS A 92 -6.46 -0.40 20.09
C LYS A 92 -5.04 -0.09 20.55
N PHE A 93 -4.34 -1.09 21.03
CA PHE A 93 -2.92 -1.00 21.40
C PHE A 93 -2.09 -1.88 20.48
N TYR A 94 -1.30 -1.25 19.63
CA TYR A 94 -0.41 -1.92 18.69
C TYR A 94 1.03 -1.90 19.22
N GLY A 95 1.54 -3.06 19.59
CA GLY A 95 2.93 -3.24 20.04
C GLY A 95 3.96 -3.14 18.93
N ASN A 96 3.51 -3.26 17.65
CA ASN A 96 4.32 -3.11 16.45
C ASN A 96 5.58 -4.02 16.42
N GLY A 97 5.50 -5.19 17.06
CA GLY A 97 6.62 -6.10 17.20
C GLY A 97 7.68 -5.65 18.22
N HIS A 98 7.48 -4.50 18.87
CA HIS A 98 8.41 -3.99 19.88
C HIS A 98 8.32 -4.75 21.20
N THR A 99 9.40 -4.64 21.95
CA THR A 99 9.57 -5.33 23.22
C THR A 99 9.55 -4.35 24.39
N ILE A 100 8.78 -4.71 25.43
CA ILE A 100 8.89 -4.12 26.76
C ILE A 100 9.70 -5.12 27.61
N SER A 101 10.90 -4.71 27.99
CA SER A 101 11.85 -5.57 28.69
C SER A 101 12.03 -5.16 30.15
N ASN A 102 12.60 -6.10 30.95
CA ASN A 102 12.87 -5.93 32.37
C ASN A 102 11.64 -5.55 33.21
N LEU A 103 10.47 -6.00 32.79
CA LEU A 103 9.24 -5.77 33.52
C LEU A 103 9.19 -6.65 34.76
N ASP A 104 9.27 -6.05 35.95
CA ASP A 104 9.15 -6.74 37.22
C ASP A 104 7.77 -6.54 37.86
N PHE A 105 6.99 -7.59 37.84
CA PHE A 105 5.63 -7.58 38.39
C PHE A 105 5.58 -7.84 39.90
N SER A 106 6.71 -8.23 40.53
CA SER A 106 6.75 -8.83 41.86
C SER A 106 6.36 -7.86 42.97
N GLU A 107 6.73 -6.58 42.88
CA GLU A 107 6.56 -5.61 43.95
C GLU A 107 5.10 -5.28 44.26
N ASN A 108 4.25 -5.24 43.25
CA ASN A 108 2.86 -4.85 43.38
C ASN A 108 1.89 -6.03 43.31
N TYR A 109 2.35 -7.23 42.97
CA TYR A 109 1.52 -8.42 42.88
C TYR A 109 0.85 -8.77 44.21
N GLY A 110 -0.42 -9.17 44.17
CA GLY A 110 -1.18 -9.63 45.33
C GLY A 110 -1.59 -8.54 46.34
N LYS A 111 -1.34 -7.27 46.06
CA LYS A 111 -1.93 -6.17 46.81
C LYS A 111 -3.45 -6.17 46.59
N THR A 112 -4.20 -5.95 47.66
CA THR A 112 -5.69 -6.00 47.63
C THR A 112 -6.33 -4.98 46.68
N GLU A 113 -5.61 -3.95 46.33
CA GLU A 113 -6.02 -2.92 45.38
C GLU A 113 -5.94 -3.38 43.92
N TYR A 114 -5.32 -4.55 43.63
CA TYR A 114 -5.14 -5.09 42.28
C TYR A 114 -5.69 -6.50 42.17
N PRO A 115 -7.03 -6.68 42.03
CA PRO A 115 -7.62 -8.02 41.86
C PRO A 115 -7.29 -8.66 40.50
N SER A 116 -6.90 -7.84 39.52
CA SER A 116 -6.37 -8.25 38.22
C SER A 116 -5.04 -7.55 37.95
N PHE A 117 -4.08 -8.26 37.38
CA PHE A 117 -2.71 -7.78 37.27
C PHE A 117 -2.04 -8.24 35.98
N GLY A 118 -1.29 -7.35 35.36
CA GLY A 118 -0.54 -7.61 34.13
C GLY A 118 0.11 -6.35 33.60
N PHE A 119 0.43 -6.33 32.34
CA PHE A 119 0.75 -5.06 31.68
C PHE A 119 -0.51 -4.15 31.71
N PHE A 120 -1.64 -4.69 31.26
CA PHE A 120 -2.95 -4.14 31.57
C PHE A 120 -3.57 -4.90 32.75
N SER A 121 -4.31 -4.19 33.61
CA SER A 121 -5.14 -4.83 34.63
C SER A 121 -6.34 -5.51 33.99
N GLU A 122 -7.26 -4.71 33.47
CA GLU A 122 -8.42 -5.19 32.74
C GLU A 122 -8.62 -4.38 31.44
N VAL A 123 -9.09 -5.07 30.40
CA VAL A 123 -9.41 -4.46 29.10
C VAL A 123 -10.81 -4.88 28.67
N TYR A 124 -11.57 -3.93 28.10
CA TYR A 124 -12.96 -4.14 27.66
C TYR A 124 -13.17 -3.63 26.24
N GLY A 125 -13.62 -4.48 25.33
CA GLY A 125 -13.84 -4.12 23.93
C GLY A 125 -12.56 -3.68 23.22
N ALA A 126 -11.40 -4.08 23.77
CA ALA A 126 -10.09 -3.64 23.30
C ALA A 126 -9.49 -4.58 22.26
N GLU A 127 -8.60 -4.05 21.45
CA GLU A 127 -7.73 -4.80 20.54
C GLU A 127 -6.26 -4.58 20.93
N ILE A 128 -5.55 -5.65 21.31
CA ILE A 128 -4.12 -5.61 21.66
C ILE A 128 -3.38 -6.54 20.72
N SER A 129 -2.34 -6.03 20.04
CA SER A 129 -1.59 -6.88 19.13
C SER A 129 -0.10 -6.52 19.04
N GLY A 130 0.71 -7.51 18.62
CA GLY A 130 2.11 -7.32 18.27
C GLY A 130 3.04 -6.92 19.43
N LEU A 131 2.69 -7.23 20.68
CA LEU A 131 3.43 -6.82 21.87
C LEU A 131 4.27 -7.97 22.41
N THR A 132 5.57 -7.75 22.60
CA THR A 132 6.45 -8.65 23.35
C THR A 132 6.72 -8.13 24.75
N ILE A 133 6.47 -8.95 25.78
CA ILE A 133 6.76 -8.62 27.17
C ILE A 133 7.80 -9.60 27.71
N GLN A 134 8.91 -9.06 28.22
CA GLN A 134 9.99 -9.81 28.87
C GLN A 134 10.16 -9.34 30.31
N GLY A 135 10.28 -10.30 31.21
CA GLY A 135 10.41 -9.95 32.63
C GLY A 135 10.30 -11.14 33.57
N LYS A 136 9.86 -10.85 34.78
CA LYS A 136 9.69 -11.85 35.82
C LYS A 136 8.51 -11.52 36.75
N LEU A 137 7.99 -12.57 37.37
CA LEU A 137 7.07 -12.47 38.49
C LEU A 137 7.52 -13.46 39.59
N ASP A 138 8.11 -12.94 40.65
CA ASP A 138 8.44 -13.68 41.87
C ASP A 138 7.35 -13.43 42.91
N VAL A 139 6.51 -14.44 43.18
CA VAL A 139 5.36 -14.28 44.07
C VAL A 139 5.73 -14.55 45.50
N SER A 140 5.57 -13.53 46.34
CA SER A 140 5.77 -13.62 47.80
C SER A 140 4.53 -13.22 48.61
N ASN A 141 3.39 -12.92 47.94
CA ASN A 141 2.21 -12.37 48.62
C ASN A 141 0.91 -13.13 48.26
N SER A 142 -0.05 -13.16 49.17
CA SER A 142 -1.25 -14.01 49.15
C SER A 142 -2.52 -13.22 48.88
N GLY A 143 -2.78 -12.85 47.64
CA GLY A 143 -4.07 -12.35 47.18
C GLY A 143 -4.70 -13.26 46.15
N TYR A 144 -6.00 -13.14 45.87
CA TYR A 144 -6.60 -13.70 44.67
C TYR A 144 -6.37 -12.73 43.53
N VAL A 145 -5.63 -13.11 42.52
CA VAL A 145 -5.25 -12.23 41.45
C VAL A 145 -5.41 -12.95 40.10
N TYR A 146 -6.14 -12.33 39.17
CA TYR A 146 -6.09 -12.75 37.78
C TYR A 146 -4.83 -12.16 37.14
N PHE A 147 -3.77 -12.96 37.09
CA PHE A 147 -2.52 -12.53 36.46
C PHE A 147 -2.43 -13.00 35.02
N GLY A 148 -2.18 -12.03 34.12
CA GLY A 148 -1.80 -12.29 32.75
C GLY A 148 -0.72 -11.31 32.33
N THR A 149 0.37 -11.78 31.71
CA THR A 149 1.49 -10.92 31.34
C THR A 149 1.07 -9.75 30.44
N VAL A 150 0.10 -9.98 29.54
CA VAL A 150 -0.50 -8.94 28.70
C VAL A 150 -1.69 -8.30 29.40
N ALA A 151 -2.65 -9.09 29.85
CA ALA A 151 -3.84 -8.58 30.55
C ALA A 151 -4.28 -9.53 31.65
N GLY A 152 -4.57 -8.98 32.85
CA GLY A 152 -5.17 -9.75 33.93
C GLY A 152 -6.54 -10.28 33.55
N VAL A 153 -7.40 -9.42 33.01
CA VAL A 153 -8.72 -9.77 32.45
C VAL A 153 -8.88 -9.14 31.07
N ALA A 154 -9.38 -9.93 30.14
CA ALA A 154 -9.83 -9.45 28.82
C ALA A 154 -11.30 -9.81 28.63
N ALA A 155 -12.16 -8.80 28.51
CA ALA A 155 -13.59 -8.96 28.30
C ALA A 155 -14.00 -8.32 26.97
N ASP A 156 -14.82 -9.03 26.17
CA ASP A 156 -15.29 -8.60 24.86
C ASP A 156 -14.15 -8.08 23.95
N SER A 157 -12.92 -8.67 24.11
CA SER A 157 -11.68 -8.11 23.60
C SER A 157 -10.95 -9.11 22.69
N LYS A 158 -9.98 -8.58 21.94
CA LYS A 158 -9.08 -9.37 21.11
C LYS A 158 -7.62 -9.15 21.53
N ILE A 159 -6.89 -10.24 21.80
CA ILE A 159 -5.44 -10.21 22.00
C ILE A 159 -4.80 -11.09 20.93
N SER A 160 -3.92 -10.51 20.12
CA SER A 160 -3.33 -11.24 18.99
C SER A 160 -1.84 -10.93 18.84
N ASP A 161 -1.09 -11.92 18.30
CA ASP A 161 0.32 -11.77 17.96
C ASP A 161 1.20 -11.24 19.10
N CYS A 162 0.86 -11.60 20.35
CA CYS A 162 1.59 -11.18 21.53
C CYS A 162 2.50 -12.31 22.04
N VAL A 163 3.67 -11.92 22.55
CA VAL A 163 4.66 -12.84 23.10
C VAL A 163 4.89 -12.53 24.58
N SER A 164 4.72 -13.54 25.43
CA SER A 164 5.12 -13.51 26.84
C SER A 164 6.44 -14.28 27.01
N ASP A 165 7.47 -13.60 27.46
CA ASP A 165 8.75 -14.18 27.87
C ASP A 165 9.01 -13.77 29.34
N VAL A 166 8.03 -14.09 30.18
CA VAL A 166 8.02 -13.76 31.61
C VAL A 166 8.07 -15.05 32.41
N SER A 167 9.13 -15.24 33.20
CA SER A 167 9.20 -16.36 34.12
C SER A 167 8.37 -16.08 35.38
N PHE A 168 7.65 -17.13 35.80
CA PHE A 168 6.86 -17.12 37.03
C PHE A 168 7.44 -18.12 38.04
N THR A 169 7.77 -17.64 39.22
CA THR A 169 8.24 -18.48 40.31
C THR A 169 7.48 -18.18 41.60
N ASP A 170 6.95 -19.24 42.21
CA ASP A 170 6.28 -19.19 43.50
C ASP A 170 7.24 -19.47 44.64
N THR A 171 7.30 -18.58 45.59
CA THR A 171 8.03 -18.74 46.85
C THR A 171 7.11 -18.87 48.06
N ASP A 172 5.79 -18.67 47.90
CA ASP A 172 4.78 -18.73 48.98
C ASP A 172 3.74 -19.84 48.72
N LYS A 173 3.17 -20.38 49.78
CA LYS A 173 2.16 -21.45 49.74
C LYS A 173 0.71 -20.94 49.61
N TYR A 174 0.45 -19.66 49.60
CA TYR A 174 -0.89 -19.08 49.64
C TYR A 174 -1.20 -18.23 48.38
N ILE A 175 -0.89 -18.75 47.22
CA ILE A 175 -1.27 -18.11 45.99
C ILE A 175 -2.68 -18.54 45.59
N ASN A 176 -3.49 -17.59 45.14
CA ASN A 176 -4.79 -17.85 44.54
C ASN A 176 -4.94 -17.01 43.25
N GLY A 177 -5.64 -17.53 42.26
CA GLY A 177 -5.90 -16.80 41.03
C GLY A 177 -5.44 -17.49 39.76
N THR A 178 -4.83 -16.76 38.85
CA THR A 178 -4.35 -17.31 37.58
C THR A 178 -2.92 -16.90 37.29
N VAL A 179 -2.24 -17.67 36.42
CA VAL A 179 -1.03 -17.23 35.74
C VAL A 179 -1.07 -17.68 34.28
N ALA A 180 -0.88 -16.75 33.37
CA ALA A 180 -0.92 -16.98 31.93
C ALA A 180 -0.39 -15.75 31.16
N LEU A 181 -0.49 -15.78 29.81
CA LEU A 181 -0.38 -14.56 29.00
C LEU A 181 -1.62 -13.65 29.21
N CYS A 182 -2.83 -14.24 29.26
CA CYS A 182 -4.08 -13.60 29.67
C CYS A 182 -4.67 -14.35 30.86
N GLY A 183 -4.86 -13.66 32.00
CA GLY A 183 -5.35 -14.32 33.23
C GLY A 183 -6.77 -14.87 33.07
N TYR A 184 -7.71 -14.05 32.64
CA TYR A 184 -9.10 -14.43 32.41
C TYR A 184 -9.61 -13.84 31.09
N ALA A 185 -10.02 -14.67 30.16
CA ALA A 185 -10.65 -14.29 28.90
C ALA A 185 -12.16 -14.53 28.97
N ILE A 186 -12.97 -13.48 28.76
CA ILE A 186 -14.43 -13.52 28.78
C ILE A 186 -14.94 -12.98 27.46
N ASN A 187 -15.77 -13.74 26.73
CA ASN A 187 -16.31 -13.34 25.40
C ASN A 187 -15.22 -12.86 24.43
N SER A 188 -14.00 -13.37 24.55
CA SER A 188 -12.81 -12.80 23.91
C SER A 188 -12.15 -13.76 22.96
N THR A 189 -11.33 -13.22 22.06
CA THR A 189 -10.49 -14.02 21.15
C THR A 189 -9.02 -13.79 21.47
N ILE A 190 -8.28 -14.88 21.75
CA ILE A 190 -6.84 -14.87 21.96
C ILE A 190 -6.21 -15.70 20.84
N GLU A 191 -5.43 -15.05 19.98
CA GLU A 191 -4.91 -15.74 18.81
C GLU A 191 -3.47 -15.34 18.44
N TYR A 192 -2.75 -16.27 17.80
CA TYR A 192 -1.35 -16.10 17.37
C TYR A 192 -0.40 -15.71 18.51
N CYS A 193 -0.79 -15.94 19.75
CA CYS A 193 0.01 -15.60 20.94
C CYS A 193 0.97 -16.73 21.31
N GLN A 194 2.10 -16.36 21.89
CA GLN A 194 3.11 -17.32 22.34
C GLN A 194 3.55 -17.04 23.77
N ASN A 195 3.60 -18.12 24.62
CA ASN A 195 4.34 -18.10 25.88
C ASN A 195 5.69 -18.81 25.69
N LYS A 196 6.75 -18.14 26.14
CA LYS A 196 8.13 -18.67 26.20
C LYS A 196 8.65 -18.79 27.62
N GLY A 197 8.03 -18.07 28.56
CA GLY A 197 8.45 -18.05 29.96
C GLY A 197 8.06 -19.32 30.71
N ASP A 198 8.94 -19.75 31.60
CA ASP A 198 8.74 -20.93 32.45
C ASP A 198 7.87 -20.58 33.65
N PHE A 199 6.89 -21.41 33.95
CA PHE A 199 6.01 -21.26 35.09
C PHE A 199 6.25 -22.36 36.13
N SER A 200 6.58 -21.96 37.37
CA SER A 200 6.91 -22.89 38.44
C SER A 200 6.15 -22.60 39.73
N ILE A 201 5.18 -23.45 40.06
CA ILE A 201 4.45 -23.43 41.33
C ILE A 201 4.75 -24.71 42.08
N THR A 202 5.65 -24.64 43.05
CA THR A 202 6.16 -25.82 43.78
C THR A 202 5.48 -26.05 45.13
N LYS A 203 4.56 -25.16 45.51
CA LYS A 203 3.77 -25.27 46.75
C LYS A 203 2.35 -25.75 46.45
N ASP A 204 1.77 -26.44 47.42
CA ASP A 204 0.36 -26.88 47.35
C ASP A 204 -0.56 -25.66 47.49
N VAL A 205 -1.26 -25.34 46.41
CA VAL A 205 -2.17 -24.19 46.30
C VAL A 205 -3.59 -24.67 46.01
N SER A 206 -4.57 -24.12 46.70
CA SER A 206 -5.94 -24.66 46.70
C SER A 206 -6.87 -24.09 45.64
N SER A 207 -6.55 -22.92 45.05
CA SER A 207 -7.43 -22.26 44.10
C SER A 207 -6.61 -21.45 43.08
N PHE A 208 -6.00 -22.15 42.14
CA PHE A 208 -5.15 -21.51 41.14
C PHE A 208 -5.29 -22.23 39.80
N GLN A 209 -5.31 -21.44 38.70
CA GLN A 209 -5.36 -21.95 37.35
C GLN A 209 -4.14 -21.46 36.58
N MET A 210 -3.43 -22.36 35.98
CA MET A 210 -2.21 -22.08 35.20
C MET A 210 -2.39 -22.52 33.76
N GLY A 211 -2.29 -21.54 32.84
CA GLY A 211 -2.27 -21.79 31.40
C GLY A 211 -1.07 -21.11 30.76
N GLY A 212 -0.46 -21.73 29.77
CA GLY A 212 0.59 -21.03 29.01
C GLY A 212 0.07 -19.77 28.35
N ILE A 213 -1.18 -19.80 27.87
CA ILE A 213 -1.82 -18.69 27.14
C ILE A 213 -2.97 -18.07 27.95
N VAL A 214 -3.89 -18.87 28.45
CA VAL A 214 -5.05 -18.37 29.21
C VAL A 214 -5.20 -19.14 30.53
N GLY A 215 -5.34 -18.42 31.63
CA GLY A 215 -5.63 -19.06 32.93
C GLY A 215 -7.05 -19.62 32.97
N LEU A 216 -8.05 -18.76 32.75
CA LEU A 216 -9.47 -19.10 32.64
C LEU A 216 -10.02 -18.62 31.30
N ALA A 217 -10.81 -19.44 30.59
CA ALA A 217 -11.50 -19.08 29.37
C ALA A 217 -13.00 -19.33 29.48
N GLN A 218 -13.81 -18.30 29.28
CA GLN A 218 -15.27 -18.32 29.31
C GLN A 218 -15.86 -17.70 28.06
N ASN A 219 -16.71 -18.41 27.32
CA ASN A 219 -17.30 -17.97 26.04
C ASN A 219 -16.23 -17.44 25.05
N SER A 220 -15.02 -17.98 25.13
CA SER A 220 -13.85 -17.41 24.45
C SER A 220 -13.21 -18.41 23.51
N THR A 221 -12.52 -17.88 22.50
CA THR A 221 -11.76 -18.69 21.54
C THR A 221 -10.26 -18.45 21.72
N VAL A 222 -9.52 -19.53 21.91
CA VAL A 222 -8.04 -19.54 21.94
C VAL A 222 -7.58 -20.31 20.73
N GLN A 223 -6.95 -19.64 19.79
CA GLN A 223 -6.57 -20.27 18.53
C GLN A 223 -5.20 -19.83 18.02
N TYR A 224 -4.52 -20.72 17.29
CA TYR A 224 -3.18 -20.44 16.76
C TYR A 224 -2.20 -19.94 17.83
N CYS A 225 -2.27 -20.51 19.03
CA CYS A 225 -1.41 -20.13 20.14
C CYS A 225 -0.41 -21.25 20.47
N ALA A 226 0.73 -20.85 21.00
CA ALA A 226 1.79 -21.80 21.36
C ALA A 226 2.34 -21.55 22.76
N ASN A 227 2.55 -22.62 23.53
CA ASN A 227 3.36 -22.59 24.74
C ASN A 227 4.64 -23.37 24.52
N THR A 228 5.78 -22.71 24.72
CA THR A 228 7.12 -23.33 24.64
C THR A 228 7.84 -23.31 25.99
N GLY A 229 7.34 -22.59 26.98
CA GLY A 229 7.86 -22.55 28.34
C GLY A 229 7.51 -23.81 29.13
N ASP A 230 8.40 -24.22 29.99
CA ASP A 230 8.20 -25.37 30.89
C ASP A 230 7.22 -25.02 32.02
N MET A 231 6.42 -26.00 32.43
CA MET A 231 5.40 -25.81 33.47
C MET A 231 5.55 -26.86 34.58
N THR A 232 5.88 -26.40 35.78
CA THR A 232 5.92 -27.24 37.00
C THR A 232 4.86 -26.77 37.97
N SER A 233 3.96 -27.66 38.43
CA SER A 233 2.81 -27.15 39.18
C SER A 233 2.19 -28.15 40.18
N TRP A 234 1.80 -27.58 41.33
CA TRP A 234 0.86 -28.15 42.31
C TRP A 234 -0.57 -27.57 42.15
N THR A 235 -0.86 -26.79 41.13
CA THR A 235 -2.16 -26.08 41.03
C THR A 235 -3.30 -27.07 40.73
N PRO A 236 -4.55 -26.73 41.16
CA PRO A 236 -5.72 -27.55 40.84
C PRO A 236 -5.98 -27.74 39.35
N CYS A 237 -5.65 -26.73 38.53
CA CYS A 237 -5.87 -26.76 37.07
C CYS A 237 -4.65 -26.21 36.34
N THR A 238 -3.94 -27.09 35.61
CA THR A 238 -2.80 -26.67 34.78
C THR A 238 -2.95 -27.24 33.38
N GLY A 239 -2.92 -26.33 32.37
CA GLY A 239 -2.94 -26.70 30.97
C GLY A 239 -1.82 -26.02 30.18
N GLY A 240 -1.23 -26.73 29.23
CA GLY A 240 -0.17 -26.18 28.41
C GLY A 240 -0.62 -24.93 27.65
N ILE A 241 -1.92 -24.82 27.30
CA ILE A 241 -2.53 -23.67 26.65
C ILE A 241 -3.52 -22.98 27.60
N VAL A 242 -4.52 -23.70 28.15
CA VAL A 242 -5.55 -23.13 29.00
C VAL A 242 -5.63 -23.87 30.32
N GLY A 243 -5.57 -23.14 31.43
CA GLY A 243 -5.75 -23.75 32.76
C GLY A 243 -7.13 -24.34 32.93
N GLN A 244 -8.17 -23.54 32.79
CA GLN A 244 -9.56 -23.98 32.83
C GLN A 244 -10.37 -23.43 31.64
N LEU A 245 -10.99 -24.36 30.91
CA LEU A 245 -11.83 -24.09 29.74
C LEU A 245 -13.29 -24.38 30.09
N PHE A 246 -14.20 -23.41 29.97
CA PHE A 246 -15.61 -23.62 30.28
C PHE A 246 -16.56 -22.73 29.47
N GLN A 247 -17.86 -23.08 29.46
CA GLN A 247 -18.95 -22.32 28.82
C GLN A 247 -18.65 -21.88 27.38
N ASN A 248 -18.94 -22.75 26.40
CA ASN A 248 -18.80 -22.48 24.96
C ASN A 248 -17.39 -22.06 24.49
N SER A 249 -16.36 -22.26 25.33
CA SER A 249 -15.00 -21.87 24.94
C SER A 249 -14.33 -22.93 24.08
N LYS A 250 -13.38 -22.47 23.27
CA LYS A 250 -12.70 -23.32 22.27
C LYS A 250 -11.19 -23.15 22.31
N ILE A 251 -10.47 -24.25 22.08
CA ILE A 251 -9.04 -24.26 21.78
C ILE A 251 -8.86 -24.90 20.41
N ILE A 252 -8.32 -24.15 19.45
CA ILE A 252 -8.23 -24.60 18.05
C ILE A 252 -6.83 -24.32 17.50
N ASN A 253 -6.22 -25.32 16.83
CA ASN A 253 -4.91 -25.16 16.19
C ASN A 253 -3.82 -24.62 17.13
N CYS A 254 -3.79 -25.07 18.36
CA CYS A 254 -2.81 -24.68 19.36
C CYS A 254 -1.84 -25.80 19.67
N TYR A 255 -0.64 -25.45 20.13
CA TYR A 255 0.28 -26.47 20.58
C TYR A 255 1.06 -26.08 21.84
N SER A 256 1.51 -27.11 22.61
CA SER A 256 2.45 -26.93 23.70
C SER A 256 3.64 -27.86 23.51
N THR A 257 4.86 -27.32 23.59
CA THR A 257 6.12 -28.04 23.50
C THR A 257 6.95 -27.95 24.79
N GLY A 258 6.56 -27.09 25.72
CA GLY A 258 7.18 -27.02 27.04
C GLY A 258 6.99 -28.32 27.82
N LYS A 259 8.00 -28.71 28.58
CA LYS A 259 7.93 -29.86 29.48
C LYS A 259 6.93 -29.60 30.61
N MET A 260 6.08 -30.56 30.89
CA MET A 260 5.10 -30.43 31.98
C MET A 260 5.46 -31.38 33.14
N VAL A 261 5.54 -30.84 34.36
CA VAL A 261 5.87 -31.56 35.56
C VAL A 261 4.74 -31.43 36.58
N PRO A 262 3.75 -32.34 36.58
CA PRO A 262 2.71 -32.35 37.61
C PRO A 262 3.32 -32.73 38.96
N LEU A 263 2.97 -31.94 39.95
CA LEU A 263 3.28 -32.24 41.35
C LEU A 263 1.99 -32.65 42.07
N GLY A 264 2.09 -33.35 43.20
CA GLY A 264 0.92 -33.62 44.02
C GLY A 264 0.50 -35.10 44.08
N ASN A 265 -0.71 -35.32 44.60
CA ASN A 265 -1.20 -36.61 45.03
C ASN A 265 -2.49 -37.08 44.35
N GLY A 266 -2.83 -36.48 43.20
CA GLY A 266 -4.05 -36.82 42.44
C GLY A 266 -5.23 -35.89 42.67
N THR A 267 -5.01 -34.70 43.23
CA THR A 267 -6.03 -33.67 43.42
C THR A 267 -6.01 -32.59 42.34
N THR A 268 -5.02 -32.61 41.45
CA THR A 268 -4.78 -31.58 40.42
C THR A 268 -5.14 -32.08 39.03
N ASP A 269 -5.86 -31.29 38.25
CA ASP A 269 -6.15 -31.52 36.82
C ASP A 269 -5.01 -30.97 35.97
N PHE A 270 -4.28 -31.84 35.30
CA PHE A 270 -3.08 -31.48 34.59
C PHE A 270 -3.12 -32.03 33.15
N GLY A 271 -3.19 -31.13 32.17
CA GLY A 271 -3.35 -31.51 30.76
C GLY A 271 -2.34 -30.86 29.84
N GLY A 272 -1.89 -31.58 28.83
CA GLY A 272 -0.94 -31.09 27.85
C GLY A 272 -1.45 -29.86 27.07
N ILE A 273 -2.78 -29.72 26.91
CA ILE A 273 -3.46 -28.58 26.26
C ILE A 273 -4.34 -27.85 27.28
N ALA A 274 -5.24 -28.56 27.97
CA ALA A 274 -6.14 -27.94 28.94
C ALA A 274 -6.09 -28.65 30.29
N GLY A 275 -6.06 -27.90 31.40
CA GLY A 275 -6.14 -28.48 32.74
C GLY A 275 -7.50 -29.12 33.00
N THR A 276 -8.53 -28.29 33.19
CA THR A 276 -9.93 -28.73 33.36
C THR A 276 -10.79 -28.24 32.19
N VAL A 277 -11.69 -29.10 31.73
CA VAL A 277 -12.60 -28.83 30.61
C VAL A 277 -14.05 -28.92 31.10
N GLY A 278 -14.84 -27.89 30.81
CA GLY A 278 -16.25 -27.79 31.22
C GLY A 278 -17.26 -28.13 30.12
N ALA A 279 -18.51 -27.72 30.38
CA ALA A 279 -19.60 -27.93 29.43
C ALA A 279 -19.45 -27.13 28.15
N ASP A 280 -19.92 -27.72 27.05
CA ASP A 280 -20.05 -27.07 25.72
C ASP A 280 -18.74 -26.47 25.21
N THR A 281 -17.63 -27.13 25.54
CA THR A 281 -16.28 -26.71 25.15
C THR A 281 -15.72 -27.56 24.03
N GLU A 282 -14.73 -27.06 23.33
CA GLU A 282 -14.18 -27.71 22.14
C GLU A 282 -12.64 -27.61 22.13
N ILE A 283 -11.94 -28.74 21.90
CA ILE A 283 -10.49 -28.80 21.69
C ILE A 283 -10.24 -29.53 20.36
N LYS A 284 -9.77 -28.80 19.35
CA LYS A 284 -9.58 -29.33 18.01
C LYS A 284 -8.23 -29.01 17.40
N HIS A 285 -7.69 -29.99 16.68
CA HIS A 285 -6.47 -29.86 15.90
C HIS A 285 -5.29 -29.35 16.73
N CYS A 286 -5.21 -29.74 17.98
CA CYS A 286 -4.17 -29.33 18.92
C CYS A 286 -3.15 -30.46 19.13
N TYR A 287 -1.92 -30.08 19.48
CA TYR A 287 -0.97 -31.10 19.87
C TYR A 287 -0.09 -30.70 21.08
N PHE A 288 0.27 -31.68 21.87
CA PHE A 288 1.20 -31.56 22.98
C PHE A 288 2.45 -32.41 22.71
N ALA A 289 3.61 -31.76 22.55
CA ALA A 289 4.87 -32.41 22.23
C ALA A 289 5.94 -32.28 23.33
N GLY A 290 5.66 -31.54 24.40
CA GLY A 290 6.60 -31.34 25.51
C GLY A 290 6.85 -32.57 26.40
N GLY A 291 5.90 -33.50 26.39
CA GLY A 291 5.91 -34.64 27.29
C GLY A 291 5.60 -34.29 28.74
N MET A 292 5.16 -35.28 29.51
CA MET A 292 4.77 -35.10 30.91
C MET A 292 5.70 -35.94 31.82
N ASP A 293 6.41 -35.27 32.74
CA ASP A 293 7.27 -35.91 33.72
C ASP A 293 6.49 -36.18 35.01
N VAL A 294 6.00 -37.42 35.17
CA VAL A 294 5.17 -37.84 36.30
C VAL A 294 5.98 -38.37 37.48
N SER A 295 7.31 -38.24 37.47
CA SER A 295 8.19 -38.80 38.51
C SER A 295 7.92 -38.27 39.91
N GLN A 296 7.38 -37.08 40.03
CA GLN A 296 7.01 -36.40 41.28
C GLN A 296 5.51 -36.46 41.60
N TYR A 297 4.71 -37.17 40.80
CA TYR A 297 3.28 -37.31 41.01
C TYR A 297 2.95 -38.61 41.76
N THR A 298 2.42 -38.49 42.96
CA THR A 298 2.29 -39.62 43.90
C THR A 298 0.91 -40.30 43.88
N ALA A 299 0.03 -39.95 42.93
CA ALA A 299 -1.29 -40.57 42.81
C ALA A 299 -1.24 -42.04 42.33
N THR A 300 -2.32 -42.78 42.59
CA THR A 300 -2.47 -44.15 42.09
C THR A 300 -2.74 -44.20 40.59
N THR A 301 -2.12 -45.18 39.91
CA THR A 301 -2.37 -45.41 38.47
C THR A 301 -3.63 -46.25 38.21
N PRO A 302 -4.36 -46.08 37.10
CA PRO A 302 -4.16 -45.02 36.06
C PRO A 302 -4.47 -43.62 36.60
N TYR A 303 -3.70 -42.63 36.13
CA TYR A 303 -3.87 -41.25 36.59
C TYR A 303 -5.18 -40.67 36.07
N LYS A 304 -6.13 -40.41 36.98
CA LYS A 304 -7.48 -39.95 36.63
C LYS A 304 -7.57 -38.43 36.36
N ARG A 305 -6.54 -37.69 36.72
CA ARG A 305 -6.48 -36.23 36.64
C ARG A 305 -5.31 -35.73 35.81
N LEU A 306 -4.62 -36.64 35.14
CA LEU A 306 -3.59 -36.32 34.17
C LEU A 306 -4.08 -36.68 32.76
N GLY A 307 -3.78 -35.85 31.76
CA GLY A 307 -4.11 -36.15 30.38
C GLY A 307 -3.15 -35.49 29.40
N GLY A 308 -2.82 -36.22 28.34
CA GLY A 308 -2.00 -35.68 27.26
C GLY A 308 -2.68 -34.49 26.53
N ILE A 309 -4.01 -34.45 26.56
CA ILE A 309 -4.82 -33.33 26.01
C ILE A 309 -5.51 -32.60 27.16
N ALA A 310 -6.33 -33.28 27.97
CA ALA A 310 -7.06 -32.64 29.05
C ALA A 310 -6.91 -33.43 30.36
N GLY A 311 -6.62 -32.74 31.47
CA GLY A 311 -6.44 -33.36 32.79
C GLY A 311 -7.77 -33.82 33.38
N GLY A 312 -8.69 -32.91 33.62
CA GLY A 312 -10.01 -33.16 34.20
C GLY A 312 -11.16 -32.72 33.28
N VAL A 313 -12.32 -33.35 33.52
CA VAL A 313 -13.57 -32.97 32.86
C VAL A 313 -14.65 -32.79 33.91
N SER A 314 -15.18 -31.57 34.02
CA SER A 314 -16.23 -31.19 34.98
C SER A 314 -17.65 -31.37 34.46
N SER A 315 -17.83 -31.72 33.15
CA SER A 315 -19.11 -31.87 32.48
C SER A 315 -19.04 -33.02 31.45
N ASP A 316 -20.21 -33.46 30.97
CA ASP A 316 -20.31 -34.57 30.01
C ASP A 316 -20.42 -34.11 28.52
N THR A 317 -20.18 -32.83 28.22
CA THR A 317 -20.41 -32.28 26.88
C THR A 317 -19.19 -31.63 26.20
N PRO A 318 -17.92 -31.90 26.60
CA PRO A 318 -16.79 -31.38 25.81
C PRO A 318 -16.64 -32.17 24.50
N ALA A 319 -16.22 -31.45 23.43
CA ALA A 319 -15.90 -32.03 22.14
C ALA A 319 -14.39 -32.05 21.89
N PHE A 320 -13.88 -33.19 21.45
CA PHE A 320 -12.48 -33.39 21.10
C PHE A 320 -12.36 -33.88 19.65
N GLU A 321 -11.47 -33.28 18.89
CA GLU A 321 -11.31 -33.66 17.47
C GLU A 321 -9.86 -33.51 17.02
N ASN A 322 -9.29 -34.56 16.45
CA ASN A 322 -7.98 -34.56 15.78
C ASN A 322 -6.83 -33.98 16.63
N ASN A 323 -6.79 -34.30 17.90
CA ASN A 323 -5.73 -33.88 18.79
C ASN A 323 -4.65 -34.99 18.94
N TYR A 324 -3.43 -34.56 19.23
CA TYR A 324 -2.27 -35.46 19.35
C TYR A 324 -1.42 -35.12 20.58
N PHE A 325 -0.76 -36.10 21.17
CA PHE A 325 0.11 -35.86 22.31
C PHE A 325 1.29 -36.88 22.37
N VAL A 326 2.39 -36.45 22.96
CA VAL A 326 3.48 -37.35 23.26
C VAL A 326 3.04 -38.28 24.38
N GLY A 327 2.96 -39.58 24.08
CA GLY A 327 2.54 -40.61 25.03
C GLY A 327 3.50 -40.73 26.23
N THR A 328 2.92 -40.66 27.43
CA THR A 328 3.61 -40.94 28.70
C THR A 328 2.93 -42.14 29.35
N GLU A 329 3.71 -43.04 29.95
CA GLU A 329 3.19 -44.25 30.57
C GLU A 329 2.10 -43.92 31.62
N ASN A 330 0.97 -44.61 31.52
CA ASN A 330 -0.22 -44.44 32.38
C ASN A 330 -0.93 -43.05 32.29
N VAL A 331 -0.56 -42.19 31.35
CA VAL A 331 -1.22 -40.91 31.09
C VAL A 331 -2.09 -41.04 29.82
N PRO A 332 -3.42 -41.06 29.93
CA PRO A 332 -4.32 -41.10 28.77
C PRO A 332 -4.39 -39.75 28.08
N ALA A 333 -5.07 -39.66 26.90
CA ALA A 333 -5.41 -38.35 26.29
C ALA A 333 -6.25 -37.49 27.25
N CYS A 334 -7.29 -38.10 27.81
CA CYS A 334 -8.10 -37.62 28.93
C CYS A 334 -8.71 -38.87 29.60
N PHE A 335 -8.70 -38.96 30.92
CA PHE A 335 -9.15 -40.19 31.58
C PHE A 335 -10.61 -40.55 31.26
N LYS A 336 -11.51 -39.57 31.26
CA LYS A 336 -12.94 -39.76 30.95
C LYS A 336 -13.22 -39.92 29.46
N TYR A 337 -12.34 -39.40 28.61
CA TYR A 337 -12.44 -39.40 27.15
C TYR A 337 -11.14 -39.93 26.52
N PRO A 338 -10.95 -41.23 26.46
CA PRO A 338 -9.69 -41.83 25.92
C PRO A 338 -9.39 -41.40 24.50
N ASP A 339 -10.45 -41.12 23.69
CA ASP A 339 -10.36 -40.70 22.30
C ASP A 339 -10.16 -39.17 22.14
N ALA A 340 -9.98 -38.42 23.22
CA ALA A 340 -9.71 -36.99 23.19
C ALA A 340 -8.46 -36.60 22.36
N GLY A 341 -7.54 -37.57 22.16
CA GLY A 341 -6.33 -37.38 21.36
C GLY A 341 -5.64 -38.70 21.07
N LYS A 342 -4.72 -38.69 20.10
CA LYS A 342 -3.93 -39.84 19.67
C LYS A 342 -2.51 -39.71 20.19
N ALA A 343 -2.03 -40.75 20.90
CA ALA A 343 -0.66 -40.82 21.37
C ALA A 343 0.31 -41.02 20.18
N LYS A 344 1.41 -40.32 20.20
CA LYS A 344 2.54 -40.41 19.27
C LYS A 344 3.85 -40.41 20.06
N THR A 345 4.95 -40.77 19.43
CA THR A 345 6.28 -40.46 19.96
C THR A 345 6.67 -39.04 19.55
N LEU A 346 7.61 -38.43 20.27
CA LEU A 346 8.13 -37.12 19.87
C LEU A 346 8.80 -37.19 18.50
N ASP A 347 9.48 -38.29 18.18
CA ASP A 347 10.13 -38.45 16.88
C ASP A 347 9.11 -38.60 15.75
N ASP A 348 7.98 -39.28 15.97
CA ASP A 348 6.88 -39.32 15.02
C ASP A 348 6.33 -37.90 14.73
N MET A 349 6.19 -37.04 15.78
CA MET A 349 5.67 -35.70 15.65
C MET A 349 6.60 -34.71 14.91
N LYS A 350 7.87 -35.08 14.71
CA LYS A 350 8.84 -34.29 13.93
C LYS A 350 8.88 -34.69 12.45
N THR A 351 8.04 -35.64 12.03
CA THR A 351 8.01 -36.13 10.67
C THR A 351 7.06 -35.34 9.77
N GLU A 352 7.35 -35.29 8.47
CA GLU A 352 6.41 -34.81 7.46
C GLU A 352 5.10 -35.61 7.48
N GLY A 353 5.15 -36.88 7.82
CA GLY A 353 3.96 -37.72 7.98
C GLY A 353 3.01 -37.18 9.04
N PHE A 354 3.51 -36.74 10.19
CA PHE A 354 2.67 -36.11 11.21
C PHE A 354 2.11 -34.76 10.77
N PHE A 355 2.93 -33.95 10.11
CA PHE A 355 2.43 -32.68 9.52
C PHE A 355 1.27 -32.95 8.56
N ASN A 356 1.41 -33.93 7.67
CA ASN A 356 0.36 -34.31 6.74
C ASN A 356 -0.89 -34.86 7.46
N ASP A 357 -0.71 -35.69 8.51
CA ASP A 357 -1.83 -36.23 9.29
C ASP A 357 -2.66 -35.14 9.95
N ILE A 358 -2.02 -34.15 10.62
CA ILE A 358 -2.73 -33.11 11.35
C ILE A 358 -3.38 -32.10 10.39
N THR A 359 -2.75 -31.78 9.25
CA THR A 359 -3.30 -30.86 8.25
C THR A 359 -4.41 -31.50 7.43
N ALA A 360 -4.29 -32.76 7.03
CA ALA A 360 -5.36 -33.50 6.35
C ALA A 360 -6.62 -33.65 7.23
N ALA A 361 -6.44 -33.67 8.55
CA ALA A 361 -7.53 -33.69 9.51
C ALA A 361 -8.18 -32.32 9.76
N GLY A 362 -7.74 -31.26 9.08
CA GLY A 362 -8.26 -29.89 9.20
C GLY A 362 -7.41 -28.94 10.06
N GLY A 363 -6.28 -29.40 10.60
CA GLY A 363 -5.35 -28.55 11.31
C GLY A 363 -4.65 -27.56 10.36
N ASN A 364 -4.44 -26.34 10.80
CA ASN A 364 -3.74 -25.33 10.04
C ASN A 364 -2.35 -25.06 10.64
N TYR A 365 -1.34 -25.71 10.06
CA TYR A 365 0.05 -25.64 10.50
C TYR A 365 0.97 -25.48 9.29
N ARG A 366 2.17 -24.98 9.51
CA ARG A 366 3.26 -24.99 8.52
C ARG A 366 4.29 -26.05 8.87
N ILE A 367 4.92 -26.61 7.85
CA ILE A 367 5.98 -27.59 8.04
C ILE A 367 7.19 -26.97 8.76
N ASN A 368 7.79 -27.75 9.67
CA ASN A 368 9.04 -27.43 10.33
C ASN A 368 10.06 -28.51 9.99
N PRO A 369 11.05 -28.26 9.14
CA PRO A 369 12.01 -29.28 8.72
C PRO A 369 12.85 -29.89 9.86
N ASN A 370 12.94 -29.19 10.99
CA ASN A 370 13.80 -29.55 12.11
C ASN A 370 13.04 -29.84 13.42
N GLY A 371 11.74 -29.95 13.39
CA GLY A 371 10.93 -30.12 14.60
C GLY A 371 9.46 -30.40 14.33
N THR A 372 8.66 -30.24 15.37
CA THR A 372 7.20 -30.37 15.29
C THR A 372 6.60 -29.26 14.43
N PRO A 373 5.41 -29.46 13.81
CA PRO A 373 4.74 -28.42 13.01
C PRO A 373 4.62 -27.08 13.74
N LEU A 374 4.73 -25.99 13.02
CA LEU A 374 4.61 -24.63 13.55
C LEU A 374 3.25 -24.01 13.19
N LEU A 375 2.83 -23.04 13.96
CA LEU A 375 1.66 -22.24 13.61
C LEU A 375 1.84 -21.54 12.26
N PRO A 376 0.76 -21.29 11.49
CA PRO A 376 0.83 -20.41 10.35
C PRO A 376 1.26 -19.01 10.82
N ALA A 377 1.89 -18.27 9.93
CA ALA A 377 2.17 -16.87 10.24
C ALA A 377 0.85 -16.08 10.34
N PRO A 378 0.76 -15.08 11.21
CA PRO A 378 -0.37 -14.18 11.24
C PRO A 378 -0.57 -13.52 9.88
N LYS A 379 -1.82 -13.26 9.51
CA LYS A 379 -2.17 -12.52 8.32
C LYS A 379 -2.80 -11.19 8.70
N TYR A 380 -2.47 -10.20 7.93
CA TYR A 380 -2.90 -8.83 8.13
C TYR A 380 -3.78 -8.40 6.96
N ALA A 381 -4.90 -7.76 7.25
CA ALA A 381 -5.78 -7.23 6.21
C ALA A 381 -5.09 -6.05 5.49
N VAL A 382 -4.85 -6.20 4.19
CA VAL A 382 -4.23 -5.18 3.35
C VAL A 382 -5.27 -4.60 2.41
N SER A 383 -5.52 -3.32 2.55
CA SER A 383 -6.44 -2.57 1.69
C SER A 383 -5.67 -1.72 0.70
N PHE A 384 -6.04 -1.78 -0.58
CA PHE A 384 -5.46 -0.94 -1.63
C PHE A 384 -6.43 0.18 -1.99
N VAL A 385 -6.03 1.42 -1.73
CA VAL A 385 -6.77 2.62 -2.14
C VAL A 385 -6.19 3.10 -3.46
N VAL A 386 -6.89 2.80 -4.56
CA VAL A 386 -6.46 3.19 -5.90
C VAL A 386 -7.08 4.54 -6.25
N THR A 387 -6.24 5.47 -6.69
CA THR A 387 -6.67 6.82 -7.08
C THR A 387 -6.28 7.13 -8.52
N PRO A 388 -7.08 7.94 -9.24
CA PRO A 388 -8.37 8.52 -8.84
C PRO A 388 -9.48 7.47 -8.67
N ALA A 389 -10.49 7.79 -7.83
CA ALA A 389 -11.53 6.82 -7.42
C ALA A 389 -12.49 6.40 -8.54
N GLU A 390 -12.58 7.19 -9.62
CA GLU A 390 -13.45 6.97 -10.78
C GLU A 390 -12.88 5.98 -11.82
N LEU A 391 -11.73 5.37 -11.54
CA LEU A 391 -11.11 4.43 -12.47
C LEU A 391 -12.00 3.19 -12.69
N ALA A 392 -12.11 2.78 -13.96
CA ALA A 392 -12.85 1.59 -14.35
C ALA A 392 -11.92 0.38 -14.50
N ASN A 393 -12.48 -0.83 -14.28
CA ASN A 393 -11.80 -2.11 -14.46
C ASN A 393 -10.46 -2.21 -13.71
N VAL A 394 -10.46 -1.74 -12.45
CA VAL A 394 -9.27 -1.85 -11.58
C VAL A 394 -9.04 -3.32 -11.23
N ALA A 395 -7.89 -3.85 -11.61
CA ALA A 395 -7.42 -5.18 -11.24
C ALA A 395 -6.14 -5.07 -10.42
N ILE A 396 -6.09 -5.79 -9.30
CA ILE A 396 -4.95 -5.80 -8.37
C ILE A 396 -4.37 -7.21 -8.35
N LYS A 397 -3.06 -7.31 -8.53
CA LYS A 397 -2.32 -8.55 -8.39
C LYS A 397 -1.24 -8.41 -7.33
N VAL A 398 -1.10 -9.46 -6.52
CA VAL A 398 -0.03 -9.60 -5.54
C VAL A 398 0.81 -10.81 -5.93
N ASN A 399 2.11 -10.62 -6.13
CA ASN A 399 3.03 -11.65 -6.64
C ASN A 399 2.49 -12.34 -7.90
N GLY A 400 1.89 -11.56 -8.83
CA GLY A 400 1.34 -12.03 -10.09
C GLY A 400 -0.03 -12.72 -10.01
N GLN A 401 -0.62 -12.89 -8.81
CA GLN A 401 -1.95 -13.47 -8.61
C GLN A 401 -2.98 -12.37 -8.37
N GLU A 402 -4.10 -12.43 -9.08
CA GLU A 402 -5.22 -11.51 -8.83
C GLU A 402 -5.83 -11.76 -7.45
N VAL A 403 -6.08 -10.68 -6.70
CA VAL A 403 -6.55 -10.72 -5.33
C VAL A 403 -7.81 -9.87 -5.15
N ALA A 404 -8.62 -10.24 -4.15
CA ALA A 404 -9.68 -9.37 -3.66
C ALA A 404 -9.07 -8.16 -2.91
N ASN A 405 -9.85 -7.11 -2.74
CA ASN A 405 -9.47 -5.94 -1.96
C ASN A 405 -10.55 -5.66 -0.90
N PRO A 406 -10.27 -5.81 0.40
CA PRO A 406 -8.96 -6.13 1.00
C PRO A 406 -8.52 -7.59 0.79
N VAL A 407 -7.21 -7.86 1.01
CA VAL A 407 -6.60 -9.18 0.97
C VAL A 407 -5.80 -9.44 2.25
N ASP A 408 -5.83 -10.68 2.74
CA ASP A 408 -5.05 -11.08 3.92
C ASP A 408 -3.66 -11.57 3.50
N LEU A 409 -2.62 -10.87 3.92
CA LEU A 409 -1.22 -11.19 3.63
C LEU A 409 -0.43 -11.40 4.92
N GLU A 410 0.54 -12.32 4.90
CA GLU A 410 1.53 -12.46 5.96
C GLU A 410 2.50 -11.26 5.98
N ALA A 411 3.24 -11.07 7.07
CA ALA A 411 4.34 -10.10 7.08
C ALA A 411 5.39 -10.51 6.04
N GLY A 412 5.84 -9.55 5.23
CA GLY A 412 6.77 -9.82 4.13
C GLY A 412 6.72 -8.76 3.05
N THR A 413 7.55 -8.93 2.02
CA THR A 413 7.58 -8.04 0.86
C THR A 413 6.88 -8.69 -0.32
N TYR A 414 5.99 -7.94 -0.96
CA TYR A 414 5.14 -8.40 -2.04
C TYR A 414 5.27 -7.47 -3.24
N THR A 415 5.33 -8.04 -4.43
CA THR A 415 5.18 -7.27 -5.67
C THR A 415 3.70 -7.02 -5.92
N VAL A 416 3.31 -5.76 -6.05
CA VAL A 416 1.93 -5.34 -6.35
C VAL A 416 1.87 -4.74 -7.75
N GLU A 417 1.03 -5.30 -8.57
CA GLU A 417 0.70 -4.81 -9.90
C GLU A 417 -0.75 -4.35 -9.92
N VAL A 418 -0.98 -3.12 -10.40
CA VAL A 418 -2.34 -2.59 -10.57
C VAL A 418 -2.52 -2.13 -12.00
N SER A 419 -3.62 -2.52 -12.59
CA SER A 419 -4.05 -2.08 -13.91
C SER A 419 -5.46 -1.48 -13.84
N ALA A 420 -5.70 -0.48 -14.66
CA ALA A 420 -7.00 0.14 -14.82
C ALA A 420 -7.13 0.66 -16.26
N ASP A 421 -8.36 0.88 -16.72
CA ASP A 421 -8.61 1.40 -18.06
C ASP A 421 -7.94 2.76 -18.26
N ASN A 422 -7.31 2.91 -19.41
CA ASN A 422 -6.66 4.17 -19.81
C ASN A 422 -5.53 4.65 -18.88
N CYS A 423 -4.97 3.78 -18.08
CA CYS A 423 -3.87 4.10 -17.17
C CYS A 423 -2.61 3.32 -17.53
N GLU A 424 -1.48 3.90 -17.18
CA GLU A 424 -0.20 3.17 -17.15
C GLU A 424 -0.28 2.08 -16.06
N ALA A 425 0.29 0.91 -16.33
CA ALA A 425 0.34 -0.15 -15.34
C ALA A 425 1.26 0.27 -14.17
N PHE A 426 0.74 0.15 -12.95
CA PHE A 426 1.52 0.33 -11.74
C PHE A 426 2.21 -0.99 -11.37
N ASN A 427 3.48 -0.92 -10.98
CA ASN A 427 4.22 -2.06 -10.45
C ASN A 427 5.20 -1.56 -9.39
N SER A 428 5.08 -2.08 -8.17
CA SER A 428 5.96 -1.72 -7.05
C SER A 428 5.98 -2.82 -6.00
N ASN A 429 6.99 -2.80 -5.15
CA ASN A 429 7.03 -3.65 -3.97
C ASN A 429 6.43 -2.90 -2.78
N ILE A 430 5.61 -3.62 -2.01
CA ILE A 430 5.13 -3.19 -0.70
C ILE A 430 5.69 -4.10 0.37
N THR A 431 5.86 -3.59 1.58
CA THR A 431 6.25 -4.40 2.74
C THR A 431 5.13 -4.37 3.76
N ILE A 432 4.66 -5.55 4.13
CA ILE A 432 3.70 -5.75 5.21
C ILE A 432 4.50 -6.09 6.44
N THR A 433 4.36 -5.30 7.47
CA THR A 433 5.02 -5.48 8.75
C THR A 433 4.06 -6.08 9.76
N ALA A 434 4.59 -6.72 10.79
CA ALA A 434 3.77 -7.30 11.88
C ALA A 434 3.32 -6.23 12.90
N ASP A 435 3.52 -4.97 12.59
CA ASP A 435 3.36 -3.84 13.50
C ASP A 435 1.99 -3.16 13.43
N THR A 436 1.13 -3.56 12.50
CA THR A 436 -0.23 -3.01 12.38
C THR A 436 -1.22 -4.11 12.04
N ALA A 437 -2.41 -4.09 12.66
CA ALA A 437 -3.47 -5.07 12.38
C ALA A 437 -4.05 -4.92 10.96
N THR A 438 -3.97 -3.72 10.40
CA THR A 438 -4.45 -3.42 9.04
C THR A 438 -3.45 -2.52 8.31
N HIS A 439 -3.24 -2.80 7.04
CA HIS A 439 -2.37 -2.00 6.18
C HIS A 439 -3.19 -1.33 5.09
N THR A 440 -3.04 -0.02 4.93
CA THR A 440 -3.63 0.72 3.81
C THR A 440 -2.51 1.16 2.87
N GLN A 441 -2.57 0.71 1.61
CA GLN A 441 -1.63 1.07 0.55
C GLN A 441 -2.33 1.99 -0.44
N THR A 442 -1.88 3.23 -0.53
CA THR A 442 -2.41 4.18 -1.52
C THR A 442 -1.63 4.06 -2.82
N ILE A 443 -2.32 3.83 -3.92
CA ILE A 443 -1.75 3.67 -5.26
C ILE A 443 -2.31 4.77 -6.16
N ALA A 444 -1.43 5.67 -6.60
CA ALA A 444 -1.78 6.72 -7.55
C ALA A 444 -1.53 6.22 -8.97
N MET A 445 -2.59 6.05 -9.76
CA MET A 445 -2.51 5.66 -11.17
C MET A 445 -2.33 6.91 -12.05
N THR A 446 -1.55 6.74 -13.10
CA THR A 446 -1.32 7.80 -14.10
C THR A 446 -2.09 7.45 -15.38
N TYR A 447 -2.92 8.36 -15.86
CA TYR A 447 -3.59 8.19 -17.14
C TYR A 447 -2.59 8.17 -18.30
N LEU A 448 -2.84 7.33 -19.29
CA LEU A 448 -2.10 7.32 -20.55
C LEU A 448 -2.19 8.71 -21.23
N PRO A 449 -1.14 9.14 -21.94
CA PRO A 449 -1.20 10.36 -22.75
C PRO A 449 -2.32 10.30 -23.80
N ALA A 450 -2.90 11.43 -24.14
CA ALA A 450 -3.82 11.51 -25.27
C ALA A 450 -3.08 11.24 -26.59
N ASP A 451 -3.80 10.77 -27.59
CA ASP A 451 -3.29 10.58 -28.95
C ASP A 451 -3.31 11.92 -29.73
N TYR A 452 -2.14 12.43 -30.05
CA TYR A 452 -1.93 13.68 -30.80
C TYR A 452 -1.75 13.48 -32.31
N THR A 453 -1.91 12.26 -32.84
CA THR A 453 -1.66 11.95 -34.26
C THR A 453 -2.41 12.89 -35.19
N LYS A 454 -3.70 13.15 -34.97
CA LYS A 454 -4.51 14.08 -35.77
C LYS A 454 -4.01 15.51 -35.69
N VAL A 455 -3.56 15.96 -34.51
CA VAL A 455 -2.98 17.30 -34.32
C VAL A 455 -1.70 17.44 -35.12
N ASP A 456 -0.83 16.44 -35.05
CA ASP A 456 0.44 16.43 -35.76
C ASP A 456 0.23 16.41 -37.28
N GLU A 457 -0.74 15.66 -37.77
CA GLU A 457 -1.17 15.67 -39.17
C GLU A 457 -1.70 17.04 -39.60
N ALA A 458 -2.56 17.69 -38.78
CA ALA A 458 -3.10 18.99 -39.06
C ALA A 458 -1.99 20.08 -39.08
N ILE A 459 -1.05 20.02 -38.13
CA ILE A 459 0.12 20.90 -38.11
C ILE A 459 1.00 20.68 -39.35
N ALA A 460 1.21 19.43 -39.75
CA ALA A 460 1.99 19.11 -40.94
C ALA A 460 1.32 19.69 -42.20
N LYS A 461 -0.01 19.57 -42.35
CA LYS A 461 -0.79 20.19 -43.42
C LYS A 461 -0.61 21.71 -43.41
N ALA A 462 -0.74 22.37 -42.24
CA ALA A 462 -0.54 23.82 -42.11
C ALA A 462 0.86 24.24 -42.53
N LYS A 463 1.89 23.55 -42.11
CA LYS A 463 3.29 23.83 -42.46
C LYS A 463 3.64 23.61 -43.94
N ALA A 464 2.91 22.75 -44.64
CA ALA A 464 3.09 22.51 -46.07
C ALA A 464 2.52 23.65 -46.93
N LEU A 465 1.67 24.52 -46.38
CA LEU A 465 1.10 25.64 -47.09
C LEU A 465 2.10 26.80 -47.22
N ASN A 466 2.18 27.39 -48.42
CA ASN A 466 2.93 28.62 -48.59
C ASN A 466 2.05 29.80 -48.14
N LYS A 467 2.36 30.35 -46.96
CA LYS A 467 1.59 31.44 -46.35
C LYS A 467 1.50 32.70 -47.22
N ASP A 468 2.50 32.93 -48.08
CA ASP A 468 2.54 34.12 -48.95
C ASP A 468 1.44 34.12 -50.02
N ASN A 469 0.83 32.96 -50.27
CA ASN A 469 -0.27 32.82 -51.22
C ASN A 469 -1.63 33.25 -50.67
N TYR A 470 -1.75 33.47 -49.35
CA TYR A 470 -3.05 33.73 -48.72
C TYR A 470 -3.20 35.20 -48.28
N LYS A 471 -4.44 35.70 -48.24
CA LYS A 471 -4.78 37.06 -47.80
C LYS A 471 -4.45 37.29 -46.33
N ASP A 472 -4.80 36.28 -45.50
CA ASP A 472 -4.51 36.25 -44.07
C ASP A 472 -4.23 34.78 -43.66
N PHE A 473 -3.14 34.57 -42.96
CA PHE A 473 -2.72 33.25 -42.45
C PHE A 473 -2.71 33.19 -40.91
N SER A 474 -3.06 34.30 -40.25
CA SER A 474 -2.95 34.49 -38.81
C SER A 474 -3.82 33.52 -37.99
N ALA A 475 -4.99 33.14 -38.49
CA ALA A 475 -5.89 32.18 -37.84
C ALA A 475 -5.25 30.80 -37.77
N VAL A 476 -4.54 30.37 -38.83
CA VAL A 476 -3.83 29.08 -38.83
C VAL A 476 -2.66 29.10 -37.84
N GLU A 477 -1.84 30.18 -37.85
CA GLU A 477 -0.74 30.34 -36.91
C GLU A 477 -1.27 30.36 -35.44
N THR A 478 -2.37 31.02 -35.18
CA THR A 478 -3.01 31.07 -33.86
C THR A 478 -3.46 29.68 -33.41
N ALA A 479 -4.14 28.94 -34.29
CA ALA A 479 -4.62 27.59 -33.96
C ALA A 479 -3.46 26.62 -33.72
N VAL A 480 -2.39 26.68 -34.50
CA VAL A 480 -1.18 25.86 -34.31
C VAL A 480 -0.48 26.21 -32.99
N ASN A 481 -0.35 27.50 -32.65
CA ASN A 481 0.30 27.93 -31.41
C ASN A 481 -0.55 27.66 -30.15
N ALA A 482 -1.85 27.46 -30.30
CA ALA A 482 -2.77 27.14 -29.21
C ALA A 482 -2.73 25.66 -28.81
N VAL A 483 -1.95 24.83 -29.51
CA VAL A 483 -1.84 23.41 -29.19
C VAL A 483 -1.10 23.22 -27.88
N VAL A 484 -1.75 22.53 -26.92
CA VAL A 484 -1.21 22.15 -25.62
C VAL A 484 -0.99 20.62 -25.60
N ARG A 485 0.16 20.16 -25.09
CA ARG A 485 0.53 18.73 -25.15
C ARG A 485 0.59 18.05 -23.79
N ASP A 486 -0.17 18.53 -22.82
CA ASP A 486 -0.26 18.02 -21.46
C ASP A 486 -1.54 17.21 -21.18
N LYS A 487 -2.29 16.88 -22.22
CA LYS A 487 -3.57 16.17 -22.08
C LYS A 487 -3.38 14.67 -22.00
N ASN A 488 -4.17 14.04 -21.14
CA ASN A 488 -4.26 12.60 -21.05
C ASN A 488 -5.42 12.04 -21.88
N ILE A 489 -5.53 10.73 -21.95
CA ILE A 489 -6.51 10.03 -22.80
C ILE A 489 -7.97 10.38 -22.46
N THR A 490 -8.27 10.72 -21.21
CA THR A 490 -9.64 11.13 -20.82
C THR A 490 -10.04 12.48 -21.40
N GLU A 491 -9.06 13.27 -21.86
CA GLU A 491 -9.24 14.55 -22.50
C GLU A 491 -9.07 14.49 -24.03
N GLN A 492 -9.14 13.27 -24.63
CA GLN A 492 -8.95 13.08 -26.08
C GLN A 492 -9.83 13.98 -26.93
N SER A 493 -11.06 14.22 -26.48
CA SER A 493 -11.99 15.14 -27.19
C SER A 493 -11.46 16.58 -27.30
N LYS A 494 -10.68 17.04 -26.31
CA LYS A 494 -10.03 18.37 -26.35
C LYS A 494 -8.89 18.37 -27.35
N VAL A 495 -8.15 17.28 -27.44
CA VAL A 495 -7.06 17.10 -28.41
C VAL A 495 -7.63 17.04 -29.83
N ASP A 496 -8.70 16.29 -30.07
CA ASP A 496 -9.40 16.24 -31.35
C ASP A 496 -9.95 17.63 -31.75
N ALA A 497 -10.42 18.43 -30.78
CA ALA A 497 -10.86 19.79 -31.02
C ALA A 497 -9.71 20.72 -31.46
N MET A 498 -8.48 20.54 -30.95
CA MET A 498 -7.31 21.30 -31.40
C MET A 498 -6.96 20.95 -32.86
N ALA A 499 -6.99 19.67 -33.23
CA ALA A 499 -6.79 19.25 -34.61
C ALA A 499 -7.84 19.87 -35.53
N LYS A 500 -9.09 19.79 -35.14
CA LYS A 500 -10.22 20.39 -35.88
C LYS A 500 -10.07 21.90 -36.04
N ALA A 501 -9.65 22.62 -35.00
CA ALA A 501 -9.45 24.07 -35.05
C ALA A 501 -8.39 24.46 -36.10
N ILE A 502 -7.31 23.69 -36.23
CA ILE A 502 -6.28 23.90 -37.26
C ILE A 502 -6.87 23.59 -38.64
N GLU A 503 -7.59 22.50 -38.80
CA GLU A 503 -8.22 22.13 -40.07
C GLU A 503 -9.27 23.15 -40.53
N ASP A 504 -10.12 23.63 -39.61
CA ASP A 504 -11.11 24.67 -39.88
C ASP A 504 -10.42 25.97 -40.28
N ALA A 505 -9.33 26.36 -39.62
CA ALA A 505 -8.56 27.56 -39.98
C ALA A 505 -7.91 27.42 -41.38
N ILE A 506 -7.40 26.23 -41.72
CA ILE A 506 -6.86 25.94 -43.06
C ILE A 506 -7.99 26.03 -44.11
N ALA A 507 -9.16 25.47 -43.83
CA ALA A 507 -10.31 25.48 -44.74
C ALA A 507 -10.86 26.88 -44.99
N ALA A 508 -10.70 27.79 -44.02
CA ALA A 508 -11.14 29.20 -44.15
C ALA A 508 -10.17 30.09 -44.94
N LEU A 509 -9.00 29.58 -45.30
CA LEU A 509 -7.99 30.37 -46.03
C LEU A 509 -8.49 30.85 -47.39
N GLN A 510 -8.22 32.11 -47.68
CA GLN A 510 -8.50 32.72 -48.99
C GLN A 510 -7.21 33.08 -49.68
N TYR A 511 -7.05 32.65 -50.93
CA TYR A 511 -5.93 33.04 -51.74
C TYR A 511 -5.90 34.54 -52.02
N LYS A 512 -4.72 35.12 -52.11
CA LYS A 512 -4.51 36.45 -52.68
C LYS A 512 -4.96 36.45 -54.14
N ASP A 513 -5.44 37.59 -54.58
CA ASP A 513 -5.74 37.76 -55.99
C ASP A 513 -4.44 37.70 -56.80
N ALA A 514 -4.52 37.25 -58.05
CA ALA A 514 -3.37 37.27 -58.96
C ALA A 514 -2.95 38.72 -59.28
N ASP A 515 -1.70 38.94 -59.59
CA ASP A 515 -1.17 40.23 -60.03
C ASP A 515 -1.49 40.47 -61.51
N TYR A 516 -2.36 41.42 -61.74
CA TYR A 516 -2.79 41.84 -63.12
C TYR A 516 -1.98 43.00 -63.67
N THR A 517 -0.90 43.43 -63.00
CA THR A 517 -0.09 44.59 -63.42
C THR A 517 0.38 44.48 -64.88
N LYS A 518 0.83 43.26 -65.28
CA LYS A 518 1.27 43.03 -66.67
C LYS A 518 0.09 43.06 -67.64
N VAL A 519 -1.05 42.53 -67.28
CA VAL A 519 -2.27 42.58 -68.10
C VAL A 519 -2.72 44.02 -68.29
N ASP A 520 -2.78 44.81 -67.19
CA ASP A 520 -3.18 46.21 -67.24
C ASP A 520 -2.21 47.01 -68.05
N ALA A 521 -0.90 46.74 -67.96
CA ALA A 521 0.11 47.36 -68.84
C ALA A 521 -0.07 47.00 -70.32
N ALA A 522 -0.39 45.76 -70.62
CA ALA A 522 -0.63 45.29 -71.99
C ALA A 522 -1.91 45.88 -72.56
N ILE A 523 -2.98 45.97 -71.78
CA ILE A 523 -4.23 46.62 -72.15
C ILE A 523 -3.98 48.11 -72.38
N ALA A 524 -3.22 48.80 -71.52
CA ALA A 524 -2.87 50.21 -71.70
C ALA A 524 -2.10 50.45 -73.02
N LYS A 525 -1.15 49.55 -73.33
CA LYS A 525 -0.43 49.56 -74.60
C LYS A 525 -1.39 49.37 -75.78
N ALA A 526 -2.32 48.41 -75.70
CA ALA A 526 -3.32 48.16 -76.73
C ALA A 526 -4.21 49.41 -76.97
N ASN A 527 -4.69 50.02 -75.83
CA ASN A 527 -5.57 51.18 -75.87
C ASN A 527 -4.86 52.49 -76.39
N ALA A 528 -3.53 52.56 -76.24
CA ALA A 528 -2.76 53.72 -76.78
C ALA A 528 -2.54 53.64 -78.28
N LEU A 529 -2.81 52.50 -78.91
CA LEU A 529 -2.70 52.35 -80.35
C LEU A 529 -3.92 52.88 -81.05
N ASN A 530 -3.68 53.72 -82.12
CA ASN A 530 -4.76 54.12 -82.97
C ASN A 530 -5.12 53.02 -83.97
N LYS A 531 -6.23 52.32 -83.73
CA LYS A 531 -6.68 51.17 -84.52
C LYS A 531 -6.81 51.44 -86.02
N ASP A 532 -7.12 52.73 -86.38
CA ASP A 532 -7.29 53.14 -87.80
C ASP A 532 -5.98 53.04 -88.61
N ASN A 533 -4.83 52.95 -87.93
CA ASN A 533 -3.53 52.83 -88.53
C ASN A 533 -3.19 51.39 -88.97
N TYR A 534 -3.98 50.39 -88.56
CA TYR A 534 -3.64 48.95 -88.79
C TYR A 534 -4.65 48.28 -89.72
N LYS A 535 -4.19 47.24 -90.45
CA LYS A 535 -5.01 46.48 -91.41
C LYS A 535 -6.14 45.75 -90.75
N ASP A 536 -5.81 45.12 -89.65
CA ASP A 536 -6.75 44.36 -88.78
C ASP A 536 -6.35 44.53 -87.33
N PHE A 537 -7.31 44.93 -86.49
CA PHE A 537 -7.10 45.12 -85.03
C PHE A 537 -7.93 44.14 -84.20
N THR A 538 -8.71 43.26 -84.87
CA THR A 538 -9.65 42.35 -84.24
C THR A 538 -8.98 41.37 -83.24
N ALA A 539 -7.80 40.92 -83.58
CA ALA A 539 -7.04 40.01 -82.66
C ALA A 539 -6.66 40.69 -81.36
N VAL A 540 -6.30 41.98 -81.38
CA VAL A 540 -5.99 42.75 -80.16
C VAL A 540 -7.25 42.96 -79.32
N GLU A 541 -8.37 43.38 -79.99
CA GLU A 541 -9.65 43.51 -79.26
C GLU A 541 -10.13 42.17 -78.67
N ALA A 542 -10.02 41.10 -79.39
CA ALA A 542 -10.37 39.76 -78.88
C ALA A 542 -9.52 39.38 -77.68
N ALA A 543 -8.18 39.57 -77.72
CA ALA A 543 -7.28 39.28 -76.61
C ALA A 543 -7.57 40.17 -75.39
N VAL A 544 -7.87 41.44 -75.57
CA VAL A 544 -8.26 42.35 -74.48
C VAL A 544 -9.60 41.92 -73.86
N ASN A 545 -10.60 41.57 -74.67
CA ASN A 545 -11.91 41.12 -74.22
C ASN A 545 -11.90 39.75 -73.57
N ALA A 546 -10.90 38.91 -73.83
CA ALA A 546 -10.74 37.63 -73.26
C ALA A 546 -10.11 37.63 -71.82
N VAL A 547 -9.75 38.80 -71.31
CA VAL A 547 -9.19 38.95 -69.97
C VAL A 547 -10.25 38.67 -68.92
N VAL A 548 -9.95 37.63 -68.07
CA VAL A 548 -10.77 37.25 -66.93
C VAL A 548 -10.08 37.72 -65.66
N ARG A 549 -10.79 38.35 -64.70
CA ARG A 549 -10.20 38.97 -63.49
C ARG A 549 -10.59 38.29 -62.22
N ASP A 550 -10.89 36.98 -62.26
CA ASP A 550 -11.28 36.13 -61.13
C ASP A 550 -10.15 35.17 -60.67
N LYS A 551 -8.94 35.32 -61.17
CA LYS A 551 -7.82 34.45 -60.90
C LYS A 551 -7.15 34.85 -59.60
N ASN A 552 -6.74 33.82 -58.83
CA ASN A 552 -5.96 33.99 -57.63
C ASN A 552 -4.44 33.78 -57.92
N ILE A 553 -3.61 34.02 -56.91
CA ILE A 553 -2.15 33.97 -57.04
C ILE A 553 -1.62 32.61 -57.52
N THR A 554 -2.31 31.48 -57.22
CA THR A 554 -1.90 30.16 -57.70
C THR A 554 -2.12 29.97 -59.21
N GLU A 555 -2.91 30.87 -59.82
CA GLU A 555 -3.20 30.89 -61.25
C GLU A 555 -2.46 32.04 -61.98
N GLN A 556 -1.40 32.60 -61.33
CA GLN A 556 -0.63 33.73 -61.90
C GLN A 556 -0.14 33.46 -63.32
N SER A 557 0.26 32.21 -63.62
CA SER A 557 0.72 31.82 -64.95
C SER A 557 -0.35 31.99 -66.02
N LYS A 558 -1.65 31.82 -65.67
CA LYS A 558 -2.78 32.08 -66.58
C LYS A 558 -2.96 33.57 -66.81
N VAL A 559 -2.76 34.41 -65.80
CA VAL A 559 -2.79 35.83 -65.89
C VAL A 559 -1.63 36.35 -66.74
N ASP A 560 -0.42 35.83 -66.50
CA ASP A 560 0.74 36.19 -67.37
C ASP A 560 0.52 35.77 -68.82
N ALA A 561 -0.18 34.66 -69.07
CA ALA A 561 -0.53 34.24 -70.44
C ALA A 561 -1.51 35.16 -71.13
N MET A 562 -2.50 35.75 -70.33
CA MET A 562 -3.41 36.79 -70.90
C MET A 562 -2.64 38.03 -71.29
N ALA A 563 -1.70 38.52 -70.46
CA ALA A 563 -0.84 39.62 -70.78
C ALA A 563 -0.03 39.34 -72.07
N LYS A 564 0.55 38.17 -72.14
CA LYS A 564 1.34 37.73 -73.30
C LYS A 564 0.46 37.67 -74.56
N ALA A 565 -0.77 37.16 -74.47
CA ALA A 565 -1.65 37.09 -75.64
C ALA A 565 -1.98 38.47 -76.21
N ILE A 566 -2.16 39.47 -75.34
CA ILE A 566 -2.37 40.87 -75.81
C ILE A 566 -1.09 41.37 -76.43
N GLU A 567 0.07 41.17 -75.81
CA GLU A 567 1.36 41.63 -76.36
C GLU A 567 1.68 40.97 -77.72
N ASP A 568 1.43 39.65 -77.83
CA ASP A 568 1.61 38.89 -79.05
C ASP A 568 0.67 39.44 -80.19
N ALA A 569 -0.61 39.74 -79.81
CA ALA A 569 -1.55 40.28 -80.72
C ALA A 569 -1.15 41.74 -81.21
N ILE A 570 -0.62 42.54 -80.29
CA ILE A 570 -0.05 43.85 -80.62
C ILE A 570 1.16 43.69 -81.57
N ALA A 571 2.05 42.78 -81.29
CA ALA A 571 3.26 42.51 -82.07
C ALA A 571 2.96 41.99 -83.51
N ALA A 572 1.82 41.33 -83.68
CA ALA A 572 1.35 40.84 -84.97
C ALA A 572 0.66 41.89 -85.86
N LEU A 573 0.44 43.10 -85.34
CA LEU A 573 -0.23 44.19 -86.07
C LEU A 573 0.57 44.63 -87.33
N GLN A 574 -0.13 44.76 -88.42
CA GLN A 574 0.42 45.27 -89.67
C GLN A 574 -0.18 46.66 -89.98
N TYR A 575 0.67 47.66 -90.22
CA TYR A 575 0.25 48.96 -90.62
C TYR A 575 -0.49 48.96 -91.99
N LYS A 576 -1.47 49.78 -92.13
CA LYS A 576 -2.04 50.11 -93.46
C LYS A 576 -0.93 50.76 -94.32
N ASP A 577 -0.79 50.38 -95.55
CA ASP A 577 0.18 51.02 -96.47
C ASP A 577 -0.02 52.51 -96.51
N ALA A 578 0.86 53.29 -95.90
CA ALA A 578 0.99 54.70 -96.08
C ALA A 578 1.85 54.96 -97.30
N ASP A 579 1.41 55.75 -98.22
CA ASP A 579 2.01 56.19 -99.51
C ASP A 579 3.47 56.59 -99.31
N LYS A 580 4.33 56.16 -100.25
CA LYS A 580 5.78 56.36 -100.25
C LYS A 580 6.19 57.81 -100.27
N THR A 581 6.93 58.26 -99.28
CA THR A 581 8.05 59.20 -99.49
C THR A 581 9.09 59.03 -98.40
N THR A 582 10.28 58.63 -98.80
CA THR A 582 11.53 58.55 -98.04
C THR A 582 11.98 59.99 -97.65
N PRO A 583 12.69 60.18 -96.54
CA PRO A 583 14.17 60.03 -96.58
C PRO A 583 14.78 59.37 -95.33
N ALA A 584 15.94 58.80 -95.60
CA ALA A 584 16.82 58.23 -94.56
C ALA A 584 17.47 59.33 -93.71
N PRO A 585 17.73 59.02 -92.46
CA PRO A 585 18.90 59.62 -91.82
C PRO A 585 19.82 58.58 -91.14
N ALA A 586 21.04 58.84 -91.50
CA ALA A 586 22.33 58.74 -90.79
C ALA A 586 22.55 57.70 -89.66
N ALA A 587 23.50 56.91 -89.92
CA ALA A 587 24.24 56.05 -89.00
C ALA A 587 24.89 56.88 -87.87
N THR A 588 24.81 56.39 -86.69
CA THR A 588 25.76 56.73 -85.62
C THR A 588 26.11 55.52 -84.81
N ALA A 589 27.34 55.13 -84.95
CA ALA A 589 28.35 54.50 -84.19
C ALA A 589 27.97 53.53 -83.00
N THR A 590 28.40 52.36 -83.23
CA THR A 590 28.69 51.33 -82.22
C THR A 590 29.86 51.72 -81.30
N PRO A 591 29.88 51.44 -80.09
CA PRO A 591 31.10 51.07 -79.40
C PRO A 591 31.15 49.55 -79.00
N ALA A 592 32.34 49.01 -79.14
CA ALA A 592 32.77 47.64 -79.07
C ALA A 592 32.69 47.02 -77.63
N PRO A 593 32.77 45.76 -77.57
CA PRO A 593 32.49 45.00 -76.34
C PRO A 593 33.66 44.97 -75.33
N ALA A 594 33.38 45.09 -74.08
CA ALA A 594 34.32 44.89 -73.00
C ALA A 594 34.19 43.44 -72.42
N ALA A 595 35.35 42.94 -72.11
CA ALA A 595 35.73 41.57 -71.85
C ALA A 595 34.95 40.82 -70.77
N THR A 596 34.81 39.55 -71.08
CA THR A 596 34.51 38.42 -70.19
C THR A 596 35.28 38.44 -68.88
N ALA A 597 34.60 38.37 -67.77
CA ALA A 597 35.17 37.92 -66.51
C ALA A 597 34.44 36.64 -66.06
N THR A 598 35.21 35.63 -65.93
CA THR A 598 34.83 34.31 -65.43
C THR A 598 34.29 34.34 -63.99
N PRO A 599 33.21 33.65 -63.65
CA PRO A 599 32.79 33.57 -62.28
C PRO A 599 33.64 32.53 -61.53
N GLN A 600 34.28 32.99 -60.47
CA GLN A 600 34.99 32.20 -59.50
C GLN A 600 34.00 31.57 -58.53
N TYR A 601 33.99 30.26 -58.45
CA TYR A 601 33.25 29.49 -57.47
C TYR A 601 33.83 29.75 -56.08
N THR A 602 33.05 30.33 -55.18
CA THR A 602 33.34 30.33 -53.74
C THR A 602 32.42 29.37 -53.03
N ILE A 603 33.04 28.37 -52.40
CA ILE A 603 32.39 27.40 -51.51
C ILE A 603 31.89 28.13 -50.24
N PRO A 604 30.64 27.95 -49.81
CA PRO A 604 30.21 28.47 -48.53
C PRO A 604 30.84 27.69 -47.39
N GLN A 605 31.58 28.33 -46.52
CA GLN A 605 31.98 27.77 -45.24
C GLN A 605 30.74 27.68 -44.33
N THR A 606 30.45 26.46 -43.90
CA THR A 606 29.54 26.18 -42.80
C THR A 606 30.15 26.67 -41.52
N GLY A 607 29.67 27.78 -40.96
CA GLY A 607 29.98 28.21 -39.61
C GLY A 607 29.17 27.41 -38.63
N ASP A 608 29.83 26.50 -37.94
CA ASP A 608 29.31 25.81 -36.78
C ASP A 608 29.28 26.76 -35.57
N THR A 609 28.09 27.18 -35.17
CA THR A 609 27.89 27.83 -33.88
C THR A 609 27.28 26.84 -32.87
N SER A 610 28.11 25.91 -32.39
CA SER A 610 27.76 25.09 -31.25
C SER A 610 27.74 25.94 -29.98
N ASN A 611 26.58 26.05 -29.41
CA ASN A 611 26.34 26.72 -28.15
C ASN A 611 26.91 25.86 -27.00
N PRO A 612 27.95 26.28 -26.24
CA PRO A 612 28.60 25.47 -25.22
C PRO A 612 27.72 25.13 -24.00
N ALA A 613 26.51 25.71 -23.89
CA ALA A 613 25.59 25.42 -22.81
C ALA A 613 24.84 24.07 -22.96
N LEU A 614 24.80 23.47 -24.16
CA LEU A 614 24.12 22.18 -24.37
C LEU A 614 25.03 20.97 -24.11
N LEU A 615 26.35 21.16 -24.08
CA LEU A 615 27.32 20.08 -23.85
C LEU A 615 27.53 19.73 -22.39
N VAL A 616 27.16 20.62 -21.46
CA VAL A 616 27.27 20.40 -20.00
C VAL A 616 26.13 19.54 -19.45
N VAL A 617 24.95 19.55 -20.09
CA VAL A 617 23.79 18.76 -19.63
C VAL A 617 23.89 17.28 -20.07
N LEU A 618 24.58 16.98 -21.18
CA LEU A 618 24.72 15.58 -21.63
C LEU A 618 25.86 14.82 -20.90
N MET A 619 26.79 15.49 -20.22
CA MET A 619 27.85 14.83 -19.46
C MET A 619 27.48 14.50 -18.02
N LEU A 620 26.36 15.02 -17.49
CA LEU A 620 25.88 14.72 -16.14
C LEU A 620 24.93 13.53 -16.05
N VAL A 621 24.47 12.99 -17.17
CA VAL A 621 23.57 11.81 -17.23
C VAL A 621 24.33 10.51 -17.53
N SER A 622 25.57 10.57 -18.00
CA SER A 622 26.39 9.39 -18.32
C SER A 622 27.43 9.01 -17.26
N GLY A 623 27.46 9.70 -16.10
CA GLY A 623 28.47 9.51 -15.05
C GLY A 623 28.10 8.57 -13.89
N SER A 624 26.92 7.94 -13.89
CA SER A 624 26.44 7.12 -12.75
C SER A 624 26.29 5.61 -13.03
N ALA A 625 26.91 5.09 -14.07
CA ALA A 625 26.83 3.67 -14.38
C ALA A 625 28.21 2.99 -14.57
N ALA A 626 29.17 3.27 -13.68
CA ALA A 626 30.43 2.51 -13.66
C ALA A 626 31.17 2.63 -12.32
N ILE A 627 30.56 2.17 -11.21
CA ILE A 627 31.30 1.70 -10.03
C ILE A 627 30.50 0.54 -9.42
N GLY A 628 30.88 -0.68 -9.81
CA GLY A 628 30.24 -1.86 -9.24
C GLY A 628 30.70 -3.16 -9.86
N THR A 629 31.99 -3.37 -10.08
CA THR A 629 32.57 -4.70 -10.20
C THR A 629 34.09 -4.61 -10.12
N ALA A 630 34.64 -4.85 -8.94
CA ALA A 630 35.96 -5.48 -8.76
C ALA A 630 36.33 -5.48 -7.26
N VAL A 631 35.98 -6.51 -6.51
CA VAL A 631 36.87 -7.17 -5.56
C VAL A 631 36.34 -8.58 -5.37
N ALA A 632 36.85 -9.50 -6.15
CA ALA A 632 36.89 -10.91 -5.81
C ALA A 632 38.35 -11.34 -5.90
N GLY A 633 38.85 -11.89 -4.81
CA GLY A 633 40.03 -12.72 -4.88
C GLY A 633 41.24 -12.21 -4.16
N SER A 634 41.44 -12.64 -2.91
CA SER A 634 42.72 -13.17 -2.48
C SER A 634 42.54 -14.08 -1.26
N LYS A 635 42.79 -15.35 -1.50
CA LYS A 635 43.10 -16.37 -0.48
C LYS A 635 44.41 -16.04 0.20
N LYS A 636 44.50 -16.23 1.52
CA LYS A 636 45.63 -16.98 2.09
C LYS A 636 45.38 -17.39 3.55
N LYS A 637 45.49 -18.67 3.76
CA LYS A 637 45.85 -19.45 4.92
C LYS A 637 46.72 -18.74 5.98
N HIS A 638 46.48 -18.97 7.27
CA HIS A 638 47.38 -19.73 8.15
C HIS A 638 46.78 -19.94 9.55
N ASN A 639 46.69 -21.19 9.92
CA ASN A 639 47.08 -21.88 11.17
C ASN A 639 47.16 -21.04 12.48
N ARG A 640 46.35 -21.30 13.45
CA ARG A 640 46.54 -22.23 14.56
C ARG A 640 45.25 -22.39 15.35
#